data_5d678607ecbbf9c64ec8115bb4828b67
#
_entry.id   5d678607ecbbf9c64ec8115bb4828b67
#
_cell.length_a   1.000
_cell.length_b   1.000
_cell.length_c   1.000
_cell.angle_alpha   90.00
_cell.angle_beta   90.00
_cell.angle_gamma   90.00
#
_symmetry.space_group_name_H-M   'P 1'
#
loop_
_entity.id
_entity.type
_entity.pdbx_description
1 polymer ?
#
loop_
_entity_poly.entity_id
_entity_poly.type
_entity_poly.pdbx_seq_one_letter_code
_entity_poly.pdbx_strand_id
1 'polypeptide(L)'
;MGKRNKSNLVLRGTASVSAFLLAFTSFGSVCAESYASQVNSFLGVKTSKMVSNSDSTDTTAAYPSSYGDFTEENLKKLEADVYDHIQREEEEGAVLLSNDGTLPLTTGGKVSLFGFAAYNPLYHTSAAGSRTYKNGDLTVDFYEALSNEGFQVNDILYNAYSSMAPRTGEGGFPPWGDGIKNYMGTGNCEAPKSIYTDEVMDSLDDYNDAAIVVLSREAGEGRDMPVSEVDETSGETISSLALHQNEKDMLEIVKEHFDKIIVIINTTYFMELDWLDDYDVDACLWIGSPGNTGLTGVAKILDGEVNPSGRLSDTFAASSLSSPAIVNACGNAPTWSNVSTMYKDGIITDEKTQYVTVEQENIYVGYKYYETRYADCIMGNGNASSEVGGFRSEGDWNYADEMCFTFGWGMSYTDFEQQITDVKYDEDADQYLVEVQVRNTGSVPGKCAVLVYAQTPYGTYEQTNEVEKSAIQFVGYEKSALLGPDETETVLVPVDRYLLASYDQNQAKGYILSAGDYYFAVGESAHDALNNILAVQGYTGMFDQDGTEDSSLNSSCVYQFRDGVPASGDPDSESYAYSKATGERVTNRFEEQDINYWSEDTGVTITYLSRSDWAATFPTEAVSVPVAGEEMQTKLQGEVYQKAEDAPSAAEMHQGEADNGYTFAMMKDVDYEDTSELPCTFGNKDAISSTVI
;
A
#
# COMPACT_ATOMS: atom_id res chain seq x y z
N MET A 1 -81.65 24.24 -11.88
CA MET A 1 -80.58 23.18 -11.86
C MET A 1 -79.18 23.67 -12.29
N GLY A 2 -78.99 24.81 -12.93
CA GLY A 2 -77.67 25.22 -13.46
C GLY A 2 -76.64 25.76 -12.45
N LYS A 3 -77.04 26.33 -11.31
CA LYS A 3 -76.09 26.94 -10.35
C LYS A 3 -75.37 25.92 -9.47
N ARG A 4 -75.98 24.78 -9.13
CA ARG A 4 -75.38 23.73 -8.28
C ARG A 4 -74.29 22.94 -9.00
N ASN A 5 -74.38 22.80 -10.36
CA ASN A 5 -73.36 22.10 -11.15
C ASN A 5 -72.06 22.92 -11.33
N LYS A 6 -72.14 24.26 -11.44
CA LYS A 6 -70.96 25.12 -11.57
C LYS A 6 -70.14 25.19 -10.27
N SER A 7 -70.81 25.24 -9.11
CA SER A 7 -70.17 25.21 -7.78
C SER A 7 -69.40 23.91 -7.56
N ASN A 8 -69.99 22.78 -7.93
CA ASN A 8 -69.33 21.46 -7.78
C ASN A 8 -68.14 21.30 -8.76
N LEU A 9 -68.18 21.92 -9.94
CA LEU A 9 -67.08 21.88 -10.87
C LEU A 9 -65.90 22.73 -10.41
N VAL A 10 -66.18 23.90 -9.85
CA VAL A 10 -65.17 24.76 -9.22
C VAL A 10 -64.52 24.06 -8.01
N LEU A 11 -65.34 23.50 -7.14
CA LEU A 11 -64.85 22.75 -5.97
C LEU A 11 -63.96 21.55 -6.37
N ARG A 12 -64.33 20.79 -7.37
CA ARG A 12 -63.52 19.67 -7.87
C ARG A 12 -62.23 20.16 -8.53
N GLY A 13 -62.30 21.27 -9.31
CA GLY A 13 -61.13 21.88 -9.89
C GLY A 13 -60.13 22.38 -8.83
N THR A 14 -60.63 23.06 -7.80
CA THR A 14 -59.79 23.54 -6.68
C THR A 14 -59.19 22.37 -5.91
N ALA A 15 -59.97 21.33 -5.62
CA ALA A 15 -59.47 20.13 -4.92
C ALA A 15 -58.39 19.40 -5.73
N SER A 16 -58.53 19.29 -7.06
CA SER A 16 -57.55 18.69 -7.93
C SER A 16 -56.27 19.51 -7.97
N VAL A 17 -56.36 20.83 -8.08
CA VAL A 17 -55.19 21.73 -8.05
C VAL A 17 -54.48 21.67 -6.70
N SER A 18 -55.25 21.66 -5.57
CA SER A 18 -54.68 21.55 -4.24
C SER A 18 -53.99 20.19 -4.02
N ALA A 19 -54.58 19.10 -4.49
CA ALA A 19 -54.00 17.76 -4.39
C ALA A 19 -52.70 17.67 -5.23
N PHE A 20 -52.68 18.27 -6.43
CA PHE A 20 -51.47 18.35 -7.27
C PHE A 20 -50.37 19.17 -6.60
N LEU A 21 -50.73 20.34 -6.05
CA LEU A 21 -49.78 21.18 -5.31
C LEU A 21 -49.19 20.46 -4.08
N LEU A 22 -50.09 19.76 -3.35
CA LEU A 22 -49.63 18.97 -2.17
C LEU A 22 -48.67 17.82 -2.59
N ALA A 23 -49.01 17.08 -3.64
CA ALA A 23 -48.18 16.04 -4.15
C ALA A 23 -46.80 16.59 -4.66
N PHE A 24 -46.85 17.73 -5.34
CA PHE A 24 -45.62 18.36 -5.84
C PHE A 24 -44.74 18.92 -4.72
N THR A 25 -45.35 19.55 -3.71
CA THR A 25 -44.59 20.05 -2.55
C THR A 25 -44.05 18.91 -1.69
N SER A 26 -44.83 17.84 -1.50
CA SER A 26 -44.35 16.64 -0.77
C SER A 26 -43.20 15.98 -1.52
N PHE A 27 -43.31 15.81 -2.84
CA PHE A 27 -42.20 15.29 -3.66
C PHE A 27 -40.95 16.18 -3.59
N GLY A 28 -41.16 17.52 -3.69
CA GLY A 28 -40.10 18.49 -3.54
C GLY A 28 -39.42 18.47 -2.17
N SER A 29 -40.21 18.25 -1.11
CA SER A 29 -39.71 18.09 0.27
C SER A 29 -38.85 16.83 0.41
N VAL A 30 -39.33 15.69 -0.08
CA VAL A 30 -38.58 14.43 -0.08
C VAL A 30 -37.26 14.57 -0.86
N CYS A 31 -37.30 15.20 -2.04
CA CYS A 31 -36.08 15.46 -2.79
C CYS A 31 -35.11 16.38 -2.03
N ALA A 32 -35.64 17.44 -1.40
CA ALA A 32 -34.82 18.38 -0.62
C ALA A 32 -34.23 17.71 0.65
N GLU A 33 -34.99 16.84 1.27
CA GLU A 33 -34.50 16.04 2.41
C GLU A 33 -33.45 15.00 1.98
N SER A 34 -33.70 14.27 0.89
CA SER A 34 -32.77 13.27 0.36
C SER A 34 -31.41 13.86 -0.09
N TYR A 35 -31.40 15.12 -0.48
CA TYR A 35 -30.21 15.85 -0.89
C TYR A 35 -29.85 17.00 0.06
N ALA A 36 -30.33 16.94 1.30
CA ALA A 36 -30.16 18.03 2.26
C ALA A 36 -28.69 18.37 2.54
N SER A 37 -27.81 17.38 2.60
CA SER A 37 -26.38 17.58 2.81
C SER A 37 -25.72 18.33 1.64
N GLN A 38 -26.04 17.95 0.42
CA GLN A 38 -25.53 18.58 -0.80
C GLN A 38 -26.09 20.00 -0.97
N VAL A 39 -27.40 20.17 -0.74
CA VAL A 39 -28.05 21.48 -0.80
C VAL A 39 -27.51 22.42 0.29
N ASN A 40 -27.32 21.93 1.49
CA ASN A 40 -26.79 22.71 2.60
C ASN A 40 -25.31 23.07 2.37
N SER A 41 -24.52 22.15 1.85
CA SER A 41 -23.14 22.41 1.45
C SER A 41 -23.06 23.48 0.36
N PHE A 42 -23.90 23.37 -0.66
CA PHE A 42 -23.97 24.37 -1.75
C PHE A 42 -24.42 25.76 -1.26
N LEU A 43 -25.32 25.80 -0.25
CA LEU A 43 -25.81 27.03 0.36
C LEU A 43 -24.89 27.57 1.48
N GLY A 44 -23.77 26.90 1.78
CA GLY A 44 -22.87 27.27 2.86
C GLY A 44 -23.50 27.14 4.27
N VAL A 45 -24.56 26.33 4.40
CA VAL A 45 -25.23 26.10 5.68
C VAL A 45 -24.49 24.97 6.42
N LYS A 46 -24.08 25.20 7.65
CA LYS A 46 -23.46 24.17 8.49
C LYS A 46 -24.47 23.04 8.74
N THR A 47 -24.12 21.84 8.30
CA THR A 47 -24.95 20.63 8.43
C THR A 47 -24.70 19.86 9.72
N SER A 48 -23.69 20.23 10.49
CA SER A 48 -23.33 19.58 11.76
C SER A 48 -23.22 20.60 12.89
N LYS A 49 -23.69 20.22 14.07
CA LYS A 49 -23.49 20.95 15.32
C LYS A 49 -22.61 20.08 16.21
N MET A 50 -21.44 20.56 16.58
CA MET A 50 -20.65 19.89 17.62
C MET A 50 -21.36 20.08 18.96
N VAL A 51 -21.71 18.97 19.60
CA VAL A 51 -22.21 18.95 20.96
C VAL A 51 -21.06 18.44 21.85
N SER A 52 -20.56 19.28 22.73
CA SER A 52 -19.58 18.89 23.74
C SER A 52 -20.33 18.35 24.94
N ASN A 53 -20.06 17.13 25.33
CA ASN A 53 -20.57 16.51 26.57
C ASN A 53 -19.70 16.87 27.80
N SER A 54 -18.76 17.78 27.67
CA SER A 54 -17.99 18.26 28.83
C SER A 54 -18.72 19.40 29.51
N ASP A 55 -18.84 19.37 30.84
CA ASP A 55 -19.30 20.46 31.70
C ASP A 55 -18.38 21.69 31.66
N SER A 56 -17.35 21.68 30.78
CA SER A 56 -16.48 22.83 30.59
C SER A 56 -17.20 23.87 29.74
N THR A 57 -17.38 25.02 30.28
CA THR A 57 -17.86 26.22 29.58
C THR A 57 -16.84 26.77 28.57
N ASP A 58 -15.71 26.09 28.42
CA ASP A 58 -14.66 26.46 27.50
C ASP A 58 -14.95 25.86 26.12
N THR A 59 -15.73 26.58 25.33
CA THR A 59 -16.02 26.23 23.93
C THR A 59 -14.82 26.49 23.00
N THR A 60 -13.70 26.97 23.51
CA THR A 60 -12.48 27.23 22.76
C THR A 60 -11.52 26.04 22.75
N ALA A 61 -11.79 25.00 23.54
CA ALA A 61 -10.90 23.84 23.71
C ALA A 61 -11.00 22.77 22.59
N ALA A 62 -12.00 22.86 21.71
CA ALA A 62 -12.11 21.92 20.61
C ALA A 62 -11.30 22.40 19.41
N TYR A 63 -10.05 21.98 19.32
CA TYR A 63 -9.18 22.12 18.14
C TYR A 63 -9.22 23.52 17.51
N PRO A 64 -8.61 24.53 18.12
CA PRO A 64 -8.51 25.83 17.48
C PRO A 64 -7.78 25.66 16.14
N SER A 65 -8.44 26.01 15.06
CA SER A 65 -7.79 26.02 13.75
C SER A 65 -6.66 27.04 13.79
N SER A 66 -5.44 26.64 13.43
CA SER A 66 -4.32 27.55 13.27
C SER A 66 -4.55 28.59 12.16
N TYR A 67 -5.53 28.35 11.30
CA TYR A 67 -5.91 29.24 10.20
C TYR A 67 -7.02 30.23 10.58
N GLY A 68 -7.59 30.14 11.80
CA GLY A 68 -8.63 31.03 12.28
C GLY A 68 -10.01 30.80 11.64
N ASP A 69 -10.78 31.86 11.43
CA ASP A 69 -12.11 31.77 10.86
C ASP A 69 -12.08 31.33 9.39
N PHE A 70 -13.17 30.66 8.94
CA PHE A 70 -13.33 30.25 7.55
C PHE A 70 -13.56 31.46 6.64
N THR A 71 -12.46 31.99 6.09
CA THR A 71 -12.43 33.08 5.13
C THR A 71 -11.70 32.65 3.86
N GLU A 72 -11.93 33.33 2.74
CA GLU A 72 -11.22 33.02 1.48
C GLU A 72 -9.71 33.18 1.64
N GLU A 73 -9.25 34.16 2.41
CA GLU A 73 -7.82 34.38 2.68
C GLU A 73 -7.22 33.21 3.48
N ASN A 74 -7.89 32.79 4.55
CA ASN A 74 -7.44 31.68 5.38
C ASN A 74 -7.51 30.33 4.63
N LEU A 75 -8.50 30.16 3.72
CA LEU A 75 -8.58 28.99 2.87
C LEU A 75 -7.41 28.92 1.88
N LYS A 76 -7.07 30.03 1.23
CA LYS A 76 -5.90 30.09 0.33
C LYS A 76 -4.59 29.83 1.06
N LYS A 77 -4.48 30.29 2.31
CA LYS A 77 -3.29 29.97 3.12
C LYS A 77 -3.23 28.47 3.44
N LEU A 78 -4.36 27.88 3.84
CA LEU A 78 -4.44 26.42 4.05
C LEU A 78 -4.07 25.64 2.79
N GLU A 79 -4.60 26.03 1.64
CA GLU A 79 -4.27 25.40 0.35
C GLU A 79 -2.77 25.50 0.06
N ALA A 80 -2.17 26.67 0.22
CA ALA A 80 -0.74 26.85 -0.01
C ALA A 80 0.11 25.98 0.92
N ASP A 81 -0.24 25.95 2.22
CA ASP A 81 0.48 25.13 3.20
C ASP A 81 0.30 23.62 2.92
N VAL A 82 -0.87 23.18 2.43
CA VAL A 82 -1.12 21.78 2.00
C VAL A 82 -0.30 21.44 0.77
N TYR A 83 -0.26 22.31 -0.23
CA TYR A 83 0.52 22.07 -1.45
C TYR A 83 2.01 22.01 -1.20
N ASP A 84 2.52 22.89 -0.35
CA ASP A 84 3.90 22.86 0.10
C ASP A 84 4.22 21.59 0.91
N HIS A 85 3.26 21.11 1.70
CA HIS A 85 3.41 19.86 2.44
C HIS A 85 3.47 18.65 1.53
N ILE A 86 2.55 18.53 0.56
CA ILE A 86 2.54 17.46 -0.45
C ILE A 86 3.85 17.44 -1.25
N GLN A 87 4.34 18.61 -1.67
CA GLN A 87 5.61 18.72 -2.37
C GLN A 87 6.77 18.18 -1.52
N ARG A 88 6.83 18.59 -0.22
CA ARG A 88 7.89 18.11 0.69
C ARG A 88 7.78 16.62 1.00
N GLU A 89 6.57 16.06 1.08
CA GLU A 89 6.39 14.62 1.24
C GLU A 89 7.00 13.87 0.06
N GLU A 90 6.82 14.37 -1.15
CA GLU A 90 7.42 13.77 -2.35
C GLU A 90 8.94 13.97 -2.42
N GLU A 91 9.46 15.15 -2.05
CA GLU A 91 10.91 15.42 -1.95
C GLU A 91 11.62 14.45 -0.98
N GLU A 92 10.92 14.02 0.08
CA GLU A 92 11.44 13.10 1.10
C GLU A 92 11.14 11.62 0.80
N GLY A 93 10.11 11.34 -0.01
CA GLY A 93 9.57 10.00 -0.24
C GLY A 93 9.99 9.37 -1.56
N ALA A 94 10.27 10.15 -2.59
CA ALA A 94 10.72 9.63 -3.87
C ALA A 94 12.04 8.84 -3.71
N VAL A 95 12.14 7.70 -4.41
CA VAL A 95 13.27 6.78 -4.27
C VAL A 95 14.05 6.71 -5.57
N LEU A 96 15.31 7.12 -5.53
CA LEU A 96 16.25 6.93 -6.64
C LEU A 96 16.71 5.46 -6.62
N LEU A 97 16.24 4.67 -7.58
CA LEU A 97 16.53 3.23 -7.68
C LEU A 97 17.88 2.94 -8.30
N SER A 98 18.19 3.63 -9.40
CA SER A 98 19.48 3.54 -10.11
C SER A 98 19.88 4.89 -10.65
N ASN A 99 21.18 5.13 -10.76
CA ASN A 99 21.76 6.33 -11.37
C ASN A 99 23.24 6.10 -11.68
N ASP A 100 23.61 6.15 -12.93
CA ASP A 100 25.01 6.04 -13.38
C ASP A 100 25.79 7.36 -13.28
N GLY A 101 25.15 8.42 -12.75
CA GLY A 101 25.67 9.79 -12.68
C GLY A 101 25.02 10.73 -13.70
N THR A 102 24.00 10.27 -14.41
CA THR A 102 23.19 11.09 -15.34
C THR A 102 22.34 12.10 -14.60
N LEU A 103 21.80 11.73 -13.45
CA LEU A 103 21.14 12.66 -12.53
C LEU A 103 22.12 13.24 -11.50
N PRO A 104 21.99 14.52 -11.15
CA PRO A 104 20.97 15.48 -11.59
C PRO A 104 21.24 16.01 -13.01
N LEU A 105 20.15 16.34 -13.71
CA LEU A 105 20.20 16.99 -15.03
C LEU A 105 20.63 18.46 -14.91
N THR A 106 21.22 18.97 -15.98
CA THR A 106 21.56 20.40 -16.05
C THR A 106 20.29 21.23 -16.27
N THR A 107 19.99 22.14 -15.36
CA THR A 107 18.86 23.10 -15.46
C THR A 107 18.91 23.85 -16.80
N GLY A 108 17.75 24.01 -17.44
CA GLY A 108 17.62 24.64 -18.75
C GLY A 108 17.81 23.70 -19.94
N GLY A 109 18.06 22.42 -19.70
CA GLY A 109 18.13 21.38 -20.71
C GLY A 109 16.83 21.22 -21.49
N LYS A 110 16.96 20.71 -22.72
CA LYS A 110 15.83 20.39 -23.60
C LYS A 110 15.48 18.91 -23.46
N VAL A 111 14.30 18.62 -22.92
CA VAL A 111 13.90 17.26 -22.57
C VAL A 111 12.66 16.82 -23.34
N SER A 112 12.56 15.54 -23.63
CA SER A 112 11.38 14.90 -24.20
C SER A 112 10.70 14.02 -23.17
N LEU A 113 9.39 14.27 -22.92
CA LEU A 113 8.55 13.49 -22.02
C LEU A 113 7.84 12.38 -22.77
N PHE A 114 8.16 11.14 -22.45
CA PHE A 114 7.55 9.94 -22.99
C PHE A 114 6.61 9.28 -22.00
N GLY A 115 5.65 8.56 -22.52
CA GLY A 115 4.68 7.81 -21.75
C GLY A 115 3.36 8.54 -21.55
N PHE A 116 2.25 7.82 -21.70
CA PHE A 116 0.94 8.41 -21.43
C PHE A 116 0.83 8.89 -19.99
N ALA A 117 1.53 8.26 -19.05
CA ALA A 117 1.60 8.67 -17.66
C ALA A 117 2.30 10.01 -17.46
N ALA A 118 3.24 10.41 -18.34
CA ALA A 118 3.83 11.75 -18.29
C ALA A 118 2.80 12.84 -18.63
N TYR A 119 1.90 12.55 -19.56
CA TYR A 119 0.80 13.45 -19.94
C TYR A 119 -0.35 13.43 -18.92
N ASN A 120 -0.66 12.29 -18.36
CA ASN A 120 -1.77 12.06 -17.44
C ASN A 120 -1.33 11.23 -16.22
N PRO A 121 -0.62 11.84 -15.29
CA PRO A 121 -0.05 11.16 -14.12
C PRO A 121 -1.10 10.52 -13.21
N LEU A 122 -0.67 9.51 -12.47
CA LEU A 122 -1.41 8.93 -11.38
C LEU A 122 -1.14 9.73 -10.10
N TYR A 123 -1.96 10.72 -9.80
CA TYR A 123 -1.80 11.59 -8.62
C TYR A 123 -2.14 10.87 -7.32
N HIS A 124 -3.16 10.02 -7.32
CA HIS A 124 -3.63 9.26 -6.16
C HIS A 124 -4.06 7.88 -6.60
N THR A 125 -3.81 6.89 -5.75
CA THR A 125 -4.48 5.60 -5.86
C THR A 125 -5.93 5.73 -5.44
N SER A 126 -6.81 4.95 -6.05
CA SER A 126 -8.20 4.94 -5.68
C SER A 126 -8.44 4.20 -4.37
N ALA A 127 -8.38 4.90 -3.24
CA ALA A 127 -9.11 4.43 -2.09
C ALA A 127 -10.56 4.91 -2.25
N ALA A 128 -11.55 4.00 -2.23
CA ALA A 128 -12.98 4.30 -2.19
C ALA A 128 -13.46 5.39 -3.18
N GLY A 129 -12.89 5.43 -4.37
CA GLY A 129 -13.37 6.27 -5.45
C GLY A 129 -12.89 7.72 -5.47
N SER A 130 -11.93 8.09 -4.66
CA SER A 130 -11.29 9.40 -4.78
C SER A 130 -10.09 9.32 -5.72
N ARG A 131 -10.32 9.57 -6.98
CA ARG A 131 -9.29 9.70 -8.01
C ARG A 131 -9.12 11.16 -8.34
N THR A 132 -7.92 11.69 -8.22
CA THR A 132 -7.62 13.01 -8.73
C THR A 132 -6.93 12.85 -10.08
N TYR A 133 -7.59 13.29 -11.10
CA TYR A 133 -7.01 13.51 -12.42
C TYR A 133 -6.51 14.95 -12.52
N LYS A 134 -5.76 15.24 -13.57
CA LYS A 134 -5.40 16.62 -13.89
C LYS A 134 -6.64 17.52 -13.78
N ASN A 135 -6.64 18.46 -12.85
CA ASN A 135 -7.77 19.31 -12.51
C ASN A 135 -7.36 20.80 -12.51
N GLY A 136 -6.92 21.28 -13.67
CA GLY A 136 -6.57 22.68 -13.87
C GLY A 136 -5.59 23.18 -12.80
N ASP A 137 -5.99 24.25 -12.13
CA ASP A 137 -5.14 24.94 -11.13
C ASP A 137 -4.90 24.15 -9.82
N LEU A 138 -5.54 22.97 -9.67
CA LEU A 138 -5.41 22.15 -8.44
C LEU A 138 -4.33 21.08 -8.52
N THR A 139 -3.78 20.82 -9.71
CA THR A 139 -2.76 19.78 -9.91
C THR A 139 -1.63 20.34 -10.77
N VAL A 140 -0.40 19.96 -10.44
CA VAL A 140 0.80 20.22 -11.24
C VAL A 140 1.12 18.95 -12.02
N ASP A 141 1.27 19.05 -13.35
CA ASP A 141 1.72 17.93 -14.18
C ASP A 141 3.22 17.96 -14.45
N PHE A 142 3.77 16.92 -15.08
CA PHE A 142 5.20 16.86 -15.40
C PHE A 142 5.67 17.99 -16.30
N TYR A 143 4.86 18.39 -17.28
CA TYR A 143 5.20 19.49 -18.17
C TYR A 143 5.36 20.81 -17.39
N GLU A 144 4.38 21.11 -16.54
CA GLU A 144 4.39 22.31 -15.71
C GLU A 144 5.51 22.26 -14.67
N ALA A 145 5.69 21.14 -13.97
CA ALA A 145 6.75 20.96 -12.97
C ALA A 145 8.14 21.22 -13.56
N LEU A 146 8.48 20.54 -14.66
CA LEU A 146 9.77 20.69 -15.32
C LEU A 146 9.97 22.10 -15.91
N SER A 147 8.91 22.68 -16.49
CA SER A 147 8.98 24.04 -17.04
C SER A 147 9.23 25.09 -15.94
N ASN A 148 8.66 24.91 -14.76
CA ASN A 148 8.86 25.78 -13.60
C ASN A 148 10.28 25.72 -13.07
N GLU A 149 10.92 24.55 -13.13
CA GLU A 149 12.36 24.38 -12.81
C GLU A 149 13.29 24.76 -13.99
N GLY A 150 12.73 25.32 -15.06
CA GLY A 150 13.47 25.93 -16.15
C GLY A 150 13.84 25.01 -17.30
N PHE A 151 13.41 23.76 -17.32
CA PHE A 151 13.60 22.86 -18.45
C PHE A 151 12.76 23.29 -19.66
N GLN A 152 13.23 23.01 -20.85
CA GLN A 152 12.52 23.21 -22.09
C GLN A 152 11.93 21.86 -22.53
N VAL A 153 10.63 21.69 -22.33
CA VAL A 153 9.92 20.44 -22.60
C VAL A 153 9.44 20.41 -24.06
N ASN A 154 9.56 19.25 -24.72
CA ASN A 154 9.08 19.03 -26.08
C ASN A 154 7.56 19.09 -26.19
N ASP A 155 7.02 20.24 -26.59
CA ASP A 155 5.59 20.48 -26.76
C ASP A 155 4.95 19.55 -27.80
N ILE A 156 5.65 19.22 -28.87
CA ILE A 156 5.12 18.43 -29.97
C ILE A 156 4.84 17.01 -29.50
N LEU A 157 5.82 16.39 -28.83
CA LEU A 157 5.66 15.06 -28.25
C LEU A 157 4.60 15.06 -27.14
N TYR A 158 4.66 16.01 -26.19
CA TYR A 158 3.71 16.09 -25.09
C TYR A 158 2.27 16.19 -25.60
N ASN A 159 2.04 17.04 -26.60
CA ASN A 159 0.70 17.23 -27.17
C ASN A 159 0.23 16.03 -28.04
N ALA A 160 1.12 15.20 -28.56
CA ALA A 160 0.73 14.00 -29.29
C ALA A 160 -0.08 13.03 -28.40
N TYR A 161 0.27 12.94 -27.13
CA TYR A 161 -0.48 12.13 -26.15
C TYR A 161 -1.90 12.66 -25.87
N SER A 162 -2.19 13.92 -26.17
CA SER A 162 -3.53 14.51 -26.04
C SER A 162 -4.56 13.86 -26.96
N SER A 163 -4.11 13.17 -28.00
CA SER A 163 -4.97 12.42 -28.92
C SER A 163 -5.54 11.14 -28.30
N MET A 164 -4.95 10.68 -27.20
CA MET A 164 -5.45 9.52 -26.47
C MET A 164 -6.71 9.89 -25.68
N ALA A 165 -7.61 8.93 -25.53
CA ALA A 165 -8.84 9.15 -24.78
C ALA A 165 -8.48 9.54 -23.33
N PRO A 166 -9.03 10.65 -22.81
CA PRO A 166 -8.75 11.05 -21.45
C PRO A 166 -9.22 9.97 -20.47
N ARG A 167 -8.45 9.77 -19.40
CA ARG A 167 -8.87 8.93 -18.27
C ARG A 167 -10.07 9.51 -17.51
N THR A 168 -10.59 10.66 -17.93
CA THR A 168 -11.73 11.33 -17.32
C THR A 168 -13.03 10.92 -18.00
N GLY A 169 -13.90 10.21 -17.28
CA GLY A 169 -15.32 10.30 -17.57
C GLY A 169 -15.81 11.71 -17.22
N GLU A 170 -16.46 12.39 -18.14
CA GLU A 170 -17.21 13.61 -17.81
C GLU A 170 -18.21 13.27 -16.71
N GLY A 171 -17.98 13.76 -15.46
CA GLY A 171 -18.94 13.60 -14.37
C GLY A 171 -18.45 13.05 -13.05
N GLY A 172 -17.16 12.99 -12.79
CA GLY A 172 -16.62 12.92 -11.43
C GLY A 172 -16.53 11.54 -10.77
N PHE A 173 -17.33 10.58 -11.09
CA PHE A 173 -17.13 9.17 -10.74
C PHE A 173 -17.19 8.36 -12.01
N PRO A 174 -16.20 7.51 -12.30
CA PRO A 174 -16.37 6.59 -13.39
C PRO A 174 -17.62 5.73 -13.11
N PRO A 175 -18.53 5.58 -14.05
CA PRO A 175 -19.66 4.70 -13.86
C PRO A 175 -19.10 3.30 -13.60
N TRP A 176 -19.57 2.66 -12.53
CA TRP A 176 -19.31 1.26 -12.26
C TRP A 176 -19.83 0.45 -13.45
N GLY A 177 -18.95 0.02 -14.36
CA GLY A 177 -19.36 -0.71 -15.56
C GLY A 177 -18.23 -0.93 -16.56
N ASP A 178 -18.50 -1.75 -17.55
CA ASP A 178 -17.57 -2.31 -18.55
C ASP A 178 -16.73 -1.30 -19.38
N GLY A 179 -16.97 0.01 -19.27
CA GLY A 179 -16.20 1.03 -19.98
C GLY A 179 -14.83 1.37 -19.35
N ILE A 180 -14.52 0.81 -18.18
CA ILE A 180 -13.31 1.15 -17.41
C ILE A 180 -12.18 0.13 -17.64
N LYS A 181 -12.40 -0.89 -18.44
CA LYS A 181 -11.43 -1.95 -18.72
C LYS A 181 -10.06 -1.46 -19.17
N ASN A 182 -9.96 -0.23 -19.64
CA ASN A 182 -8.72 0.35 -20.17
C ASN A 182 -7.99 1.27 -19.18
N TYR A 183 -8.40 1.35 -17.91
CA TYR A 183 -7.86 2.35 -16.97
C TYR A 183 -7.39 1.80 -15.63
N MET A 184 -7.49 0.50 -15.40
CA MET A 184 -7.27 -0.07 -14.08
C MET A 184 -6.56 -1.40 -14.18
N GLY A 185 -5.25 -1.39 -14.15
CA GLY A 185 -4.43 -2.59 -14.09
C GLY A 185 -4.64 -3.59 -15.23
N THR A 186 -5.41 -3.20 -16.21
CA THR A 186 -5.63 -3.98 -17.40
C THR A 186 -5.00 -3.27 -18.56
N GLY A 187 -3.73 -3.47 -18.74
CA GLY A 187 -2.94 -3.30 -19.90
C GLY A 187 -3.16 -2.04 -20.75
N ASN A 188 -2.19 -1.69 -21.51
CA ASN A 188 -2.24 -0.68 -22.58
C ASN A 188 -2.78 0.71 -22.18
N CYS A 189 -2.29 1.22 -21.05
CA CYS A 189 -2.37 2.67 -20.85
C CYS A 189 -1.43 3.43 -21.78
N GLU A 190 -0.45 2.74 -22.42
CA GLU A 190 0.52 3.39 -23.28
C GLU A 190 0.01 3.57 -24.72
N ALA A 191 0.46 4.66 -25.32
CA ALA A 191 0.10 5.05 -26.67
C ALA A 191 0.65 4.08 -27.71
N PRO A 192 -0.09 3.77 -28.78
CA PRO A 192 0.39 2.95 -29.85
C PRO A 192 1.48 3.68 -30.65
N LYS A 193 2.41 2.94 -31.24
CA LYS A 193 3.51 3.47 -32.05
C LYS A 193 3.10 4.52 -33.12
N SER A 194 1.83 4.51 -33.51
CA SER A 194 1.29 5.45 -34.53
C SER A 194 1.24 6.92 -34.09
N ILE A 195 1.39 7.23 -32.78
CA ILE A 195 1.48 8.64 -32.35
C ILE A 195 2.82 9.28 -32.70
N TYR A 196 3.86 8.47 -32.89
CA TYR A 196 5.19 8.93 -33.26
C TYR A 196 5.26 9.21 -34.77
N THR A 197 4.56 10.28 -35.18
CA THR A 197 4.54 10.77 -36.56
C THR A 197 5.89 11.35 -36.96
N ASP A 198 6.13 11.58 -38.26
CA ASP A 198 7.37 12.23 -38.74
C ASP A 198 7.63 13.57 -38.01
N GLU A 199 6.57 14.36 -37.72
CA GLU A 199 6.69 15.63 -36.98
C GLU A 199 7.15 15.41 -35.52
N VAL A 200 6.62 14.39 -34.86
CA VAL A 200 7.05 14.02 -33.50
C VAL A 200 8.49 13.52 -33.52
N MET A 201 8.84 12.63 -34.46
CA MET A 201 10.18 12.11 -34.59
C MET A 201 11.22 13.20 -34.89
N ASP A 202 10.90 14.11 -35.84
CA ASP A 202 11.76 15.27 -36.14
C ASP A 202 11.99 16.17 -34.91
N SER A 203 10.99 16.28 -34.02
CA SER A 203 11.12 17.11 -32.82
C SER A 203 12.08 16.55 -31.78
N LEU A 204 12.30 15.22 -31.76
CA LEU A 204 13.21 14.58 -30.81
C LEU A 204 14.66 15.09 -31.01
N ASP A 205 15.07 15.38 -32.24
CA ASP A 205 16.41 15.91 -32.54
C ASP A 205 16.67 17.30 -31.91
N ASP A 206 15.60 18.09 -31.72
CA ASP A 206 15.67 19.43 -31.12
C ASP A 206 15.57 19.42 -29.58
N TYR A 207 15.09 18.31 -28.98
CA TYR A 207 14.85 18.15 -27.53
C TYR A 207 15.49 16.85 -27.00
N ASN A 208 16.79 16.69 -27.23
CA ASN A 208 17.53 15.45 -27.04
C ASN A 208 18.55 15.47 -25.89
N ASP A 209 18.51 16.46 -24.99
CA ASP A 209 19.42 16.46 -23.83
C ASP A 209 19.13 15.30 -22.85
N ALA A 210 17.86 14.90 -22.76
CA ALA A 210 17.43 13.69 -22.06
C ALA A 210 16.02 13.26 -22.47
N ALA A 211 15.75 11.95 -22.43
CA ALA A 211 14.40 11.38 -22.40
C ALA A 211 13.97 11.12 -20.95
N ILE A 212 12.77 11.54 -20.60
CA ILE A 212 12.11 11.21 -19.34
C ILE A 212 10.89 10.36 -19.66
N VAL A 213 10.93 9.08 -19.29
CA VAL A 213 9.90 8.09 -19.58
C VAL A 213 9.12 7.82 -18.31
N VAL A 214 7.80 8.02 -18.33
CA VAL A 214 6.95 7.78 -17.16
C VAL A 214 6.05 6.57 -17.42
N LEU A 215 6.18 5.55 -16.58
CA LEU A 215 5.37 4.36 -16.61
C LEU A 215 4.45 4.30 -15.38
N SER A 216 3.24 3.80 -15.54
CA SER A 216 2.30 3.67 -14.43
C SER A 216 1.47 2.40 -14.51
N ARG A 217 1.14 1.88 -13.33
CA ARG A 217 0.14 0.81 -13.14
C ARG A 217 -0.86 1.29 -12.12
N GLU A 218 -2.10 0.89 -12.27
CA GLU A 218 -3.16 1.32 -11.40
C GLU A 218 -3.96 0.16 -10.84
N ALA A 219 -4.04 0.11 -9.52
CA ALA A 219 -4.95 -0.74 -8.77
C ALA A 219 -5.58 0.08 -7.63
N GLY A 220 -6.55 -0.47 -6.92
CA GLY A 220 -7.18 0.23 -5.81
C GLY A 220 -8.20 -0.61 -5.10
N GLU A 221 -8.83 -0.05 -4.07
CA GLU A 221 -9.84 -0.72 -3.26
C GLU A 221 -10.98 -1.30 -4.12
N GLY A 222 -11.26 -2.60 -3.92
CA GLY A 222 -12.26 -3.33 -4.70
C GLY A 222 -11.89 -3.60 -6.16
N ARG A 223 -10.61 -3.43 -6.50
CA ARG A 223 -10.09 -3.59 -7.87
C ARG A 223 -8.67 -4.12 -7.83
N ASP A 224 -8.56 -5.40 -7.52
CA ASP A 224 -7.29 -6.09 -7.54
C ASP A 224 -6.72 -6.12 -8.96
N MET A 225 -5.41 -5.90 -9.05
CA MET A 225 -4.70 -6.11 -10.30
C MET A 225 -4.69 -7.61 -10.60
N PRO A 226 -5.04 -8.06 -11.81
CA PRO A 226 -4.91 -9.46 -12.16
C PRO A 226 -3.45 -9.90 -12.12
N VAL A 227 -3.22 -11.17 -11.79
CA VAL A 227 -1.86 -11.76 -11.78
C VAL A 227 -1.23 -11.70 -13.17
N SER A 228 -2.05 -11.88 -14.20
CA SER A 228 -1.63 -11.78 -15.60
C SER A 228 -2.78 -11.28 -16.46
N GLU A 229 -2.44 -10.72 -17.61
CA GLU A 229 -3.40 -10.22 -18.58
C GLU A 229 -2.94 -10.49 -20.02
N VAL A 230 -3.83 -10.32 -20.97
CA VAL A 230 -3.50 -10.41 -22.39
C VAL A 230 -3.13 -9.02 -22.87
N ASP A 231 -1.87 -8.84 -23.30
CA ASP A 231 -1.44 -7.63 -23.98
C ASP A 231 -2.21 -7.48 -25.30
N GLU A 232 -2.98 -6.39 -25.43
CA GLU A 232 -3.88 -6.20 -26.58
C GLU A 232 -3.12 -5.98 -27.90
N THR A 233 -1.86 -5.55 -27.84
CA THR A 233 -1.05 -5.24 -29.02
C THR A 233 -0.32 -6.48 -29.51
N SER A 234 0.35 -7.22 -28.63
CA SER A 234 1.04 -8.46 -29.01
C SER A 234 0.14 -9.68 -29.05
N GLY A 235 -0.94 -9.69 -28.24
CA GLY A 235 -1.81 -10.84 -28.02
C GLY A 235 -1.21 -11.90 -27.09
N GLU A 236 -0.09 -11.62 -26.44
CA GLU A 236 0.57 -12.50 -25.48
C GLU A 236 -0.03 -12.33 -24.07
N THR A 237 0.00 -13.39 -23.28
CA THR A 237 -0.33 -13.32 -21.86
C THR A 237 0.94 -12.95 -21.10
N ILE A 238 0.89 -11.84 -20.37
CA ILE A 238 2.03 -11.29 -19.60
C ILE A 238 1.60 -11.07 -18.15
N SER A 239 2.57 -10.91 -17.24
CA SER A 239 2.32 -10.35 -15.92
C SER A 239 1.76 -8.93 -16.05
N SER A 240 0.78 -8.57 -15.24
CA SER A 240 0.24 -7.20 -15.23
C SER A 240 1.27 -6.14 -14.79
N LEU A 241 2.36 -6.57 -14.16
CA LEU A 241 3.45 -5.71 -13.71
C LEU A 241 4.64 -5.67 -14.69
N ALA A 242 4.60 -6.48 -15.75
CA ALA A 242 5.59 -6.46 -16.83
C ALA A 242 5.32 -5.34 -17.85
N LEU A 243 6.31 -5.06 -18.71
CA LEU A 243 6.14 -4.14 -19.83
C LEU A 243 5.15 -4.67 -20.87
N HIS A 244 4.21 -3.82 -21.27
CA HIS A 244 3.33 -4.03 -22.42
C HIS A 244 4.05 -3.74 -23.74
N GLN A 245 3.52 -4.28 -24.84
CA GLN A 245 4.16 -4.09 -26.14
C GLN A 245 4.28 -2.61 -26.57
N ASN A 246 3.26 -1.79 -26.28
CA ASN A 246 3.35 -0.36 -26.59
C ASN A 246 4.45 0.35 -25.79
N GLU A 247 4.68 -0.05 -24.53
CA GLU A 247 5.76 0.47 -23.69
C GLU A 247 7.12 0.03 -24.24
N LYS A 248 7.26 -1.23 -24.67
CA LYS A 248 8.46 -1.73 -25.34
C LYS A 248 8.73 -0.98 -26.62
N ASP A 249 7.72 -0.76 -27.47
CA ASP A 249 7.83 -0.01 -28.73
C ASP A 249 8.25 1.45 -28.48
N MET A 250 7.79 2.07 -27.40
CA MET A 250 8.21 3.41 -26.98
C MET A 250 9.67 3.41 -26.50
N LEU A 251 10.06 2.47 -25.65
CA LEU A 251 11.43 2.36 -25.13
C LEU A 251 12.46 2.09 -26.24
N GLU A 252 12.09 1.31 -27.27
CA GLU A 252 12.92 1.14 -28.47
C GLU A 252 13.19 2.47 -29.17
N ILE A 253 12.16 3.33 -29.33
CA ILE A 253 12.31 4.66 -29.93
C ILE A 253 13.22 5.52 -29.04
N VAL A 254 13.02 5.49 -27.72
CA VAL A 254 13.83 6.25 -26.77
C VAL A 254 15.30 5.83 -26.87
N LYS A 255 15.58 4.54 -26.83
CA LYS A 255 16.92 3.97 -26.92
C LYS A 255 17.64 4.34 -28.26
N GLU A 256 16.89 4.45 -29.36
CA GLU A 256 17.45 4.83 -30.66
C GLU A 256 17.82 6.32 -30.77
N HIS A 257 17.17 7.21 -29.96
CA HIS A 257 17.30 8.67 -30.16
C HIS A 257 18.00 9.41 -29.02
N PHE A 258 18.16 8.78 -27.83
CA PHE A 258 18.69 9.47 -26.64
C PHE A 258 19.89 8.77 -26.04
N ASP A 259 20.90 9.57 -25.66
CA ASP A 259 22.06 9.12 -24.88
C ASP A 259 21.86 9.21 -23.37
N LYS A 260 20.73 9.80 -22.91
CA LYS A 260 20.33 9.91 -21.50
C LYS A 260 18.88 9.54 -21.36
N ILE A 261 18.64 8.45 -20.65
CA ILE A 261 17.32 7.86 -20.46
C ILE A 261 17.00 7.76 -18.98
N ILE A 262 16.02 8.54 -18.54
CA ILE A 262 15.51 8.52 -17.15
C ILE A 262 14.13 7.87 -17.16
N VAL A 263 13.94 6.84 -16.35
CA VAL A 263 12.64 6.19 -16.15
C VAL A 263 12.05 6.62 -14.82
N ILE A 264 10.78 7.00 -14.81
CA ILE A 264 10.01 7.33 -13.63
C ILE A 264 8.87 6.32 -13.48
N ILE A 265 8.82 5.65 -12.35
CA ILE A 265 7.79 4.67 -12.00
C ILE A 265 6.76 5.35 -11.12
N ASN A 266 5.60 5.65 -11.70
CA ASN A 266 4.48 6.29 -11.03
C ASN A 266 3.42 5.23 -10.63
N THR A 267 3.79 4.43 -9.64
CA THR A 267 2.93 3.38 -9.05
C THR A 267 3.10 3.34 -7.55
N THR A 268 2.08 2.89 -6.82
CA THR A 268 2.16 2.69 -5.36
C THR A 268 2.63 1.29 -4.96
N TYR A 269 2.91 0.43 -5.92
CA TYR A 269 3.45 -0.91 -5.76
C TYR A 269 4.60 -1.11 -6.76
N PHE A 270 5.32 -2.21 -6.65
CA PHE A 270 6.45 -2.47 -7.53
C PHE A 270 6.03 -2.74 -8.98
N MET A 271 6.95 -2.58 -9.92
CA MET A 271 6.91 -3.11 -11.28
C MET A 271 8.08 -4.07 -11.48
N GLU A 272 7.93 -4.98 -12.44
CA GLU A 272 9.06 -5.79 -12.91
C GLU A 272 10.02 -4.87 -13.68
N LEU A 273 11.23 -4.73 -13.19
CA LEU A 273 12.25 -3.77 -13.72
C LEU A 273 13.51 -4.47 -14.21
N ASP A 274 13.49 -5.79 -14.45
CA ASP A 274 14.59 -6.58 -14.98
C ASP A 274 15.04 -6.19 -16.40
N TRP A 275 14.28 -5.30 -17.04
CA TRP A 275 14.51 -4.80 -18.40
C TRP A 275 15.28 -3.46 -18.46
N LEU A 276 15.61 -2.82 -17.35
CA LEU A 276 16.26 -1.49 -17.36
C LEU A 276 17.54 -1.48 -18.20
N ASP A 277 18.38 -2.49 -18.07
CA ASP A 277 19.62 -2.63 -18.84
C ASP A 277 19.36 -2.92 -20.32
N ASP A 278 18.27 -3.61 -20.67
CA ASP A 278 17.91 -3.91 -22.05
C ASP A 278 17.64 -2.66 -22.88
N TYR A 279 17.20 -1.59 -22.22
CA TYR A 279 16.89 -0.30 -22.85
C TYR A 279 17.88 0.81 -22.51
N ASP A 280 19.07 0.47 -22.02
CA ASP A 280 20.16 1.42 -21.69
C ASP A 280 19.67 2.56 -20.75
N VAL A 281 18.89 2.23 -19.71
CA VAL A 281 18.34 3.22 -18.77
C VAL A 281 19.44 3.69 -17.81
N ASP A 282 19.74 4.99 -17.83
CA ASP A 282 20.82 5.60 -17.02
C ASP A 282 20.38 5.92 -15.60
N ALA A 283 19.08 6.21 -15.37
CA ALA A 283 18.54 6.46 -14.04
C ALA A 283 17.07 6.02 -13.95
N CYS A 284 16.69 5.49 -12.78
CA CYS A 284 15.33 5.10 -12.48
C CYS A 284 14.89 5.70 -11.14
N LEU A 285 13.70 6.34 -11.12
CA LEU A 285 13.11 6.96 -9.95
C LEU A 285 11.70 6.40 -9.70
N TRP A 286 11.44 5.90 -8.50
CA TRP A 286 10.09 5.53 -8.06
C TRP A 286 9.47 6.67 -7.26
N ILE A 287 8.26 7.12 -7.67
CA ILE A 287 7.59 8.28 -7.09
C ILE A 287 6.24 7.96 -6.44
N GLY A 288 5.84 6.70 -6.39
CA GLY A 288 4.55 6.35 -5.80
C GLY A 288 3.37 7.07 -6.44
N SER A 289 2.54 7.67 -5.59
CA SER A 289 1.45 8.59 -5.96
C SER A 289 1.75 9.97 -5.38
N PRO A 290 2.26 10.90 -6.17
CA PRO A 290 2.86 12.15 -5.69
C PRO A 290 1.85 13.17 -5.15
N GLY A 291 0.55 12.88 -5.20
CA GLY A 291 -0.46 13.87 -4.82
C GLY A 291 -0.55 15.03 -5.81
N ASN A 292 -1.35 16.03 -5.48
CA ASN A 292 -1.69 17.10 -6.43
C ASN A 292 -0.49 17.94 -6.90
N THR A 293 0.50 18.15 -6.05
CA THR A 293 1.63 19.07 -6.29
C THR A 293 3.00 18.44 -6.13
N GLY A 294 3.07 17.14 -5.80
CA GLY A 294 4.33 16.45 -5.54
C GLY A 294 5.24 16.37 -6.75
N LEU A 295 4.72 16.42 -7.97
CA LEU A 295 5.54 16.45 -9.19
C LEU A 295 6.48 17.65 -9.25
N THR A 296 6.20 18.73 -8.52
CA THR A 296 7.18 19.82 -8.30
C THR A 296 8.41 19.31 -7.54
N GLY A 297 8.21 18.48 -6.50
CA GLY A 297 9.31 17.84 -5.77
C GLY A 297 10.12 16.88 -6.65
N VAL A 298 9.45 16.12 -7.51
CA VAL A 298 10.11 15.26 -8.51
C VAL A 298 11.00 16.07 -9.44
N ALA A 299 10.51 17.19 -9.98
CA ALA A 299 11.30 18.06 -10.86
C ALA A 299 12.55 18.63 -10.17
N LYS A 300 12.44 18.97 -8.87
CA LYS A 300 13.57 19.42 -8.04
C LYS A 300 14.60 18.33 -7.75
N ILE A 301 14.15 17.07 -7.68
CA ILE A 301 15.09 15.94 -7.63
C ILE A 301 15.83 15.83 -8.96
N LEU A 302 15.13 15.91 -10.08
CA LEU A 302 15.72 15.77 -11.40
C LEU A 302 16.77 16.84 -11.72
N ASP A 303 16.62 18.06 -11.20
CA ASP A 303 17.60 19.15 -11.42
C ASP A 303 18.65 19.29 -10.31
N GLY A 304 18.50 18.53 -9.21
CA GLY A 304 19.46 18.49 -8.09
C GLY A 304 19.26 19.59 -7.05
N GLU A 305 18.18 20.37 -7.09
CA GLU A 305 17.81 21.26 -5.98
C GLU A 305 17.53 20.44 -4.72
N VAL A 306 16.93 19.25 -4.89
CA VAL A 306 16.66 18.27 -3.83
C VAL A 306 17.49 17.01 -4.05
N ASN A 307 18.21 16.60 -3.02
CA ASN A 307 18.90 15.32 -3.00
C ASN A 307 17.95 14.23 -2.49
N PRO A 308 17.63 13.17 -3.28
CA PRO A 308 16.70 12.13 -2.86
C PRO A 308 17.20 11.39 -1.62
N SER A 309 16.26 11.05 -0.74
CA SER A 309 16.53 10.36 0.53
C SER A 309 15.47 9.33 0.90
N GLY A 310 14.55 9.03 -0.02
CA GLY A 310 13.56 7.99 0.11
C GLY A 310 14.18 6.59 0.08
N ARG A 311 13.47 5.62 0.68
CA ARG A 311 13.87 4.21 0.70
C ARG A 311 12.65 3.35 0.33
N LEU A 312 12.89 2.28 -0.43
CA LEU A 312 11.83 1.35 -0.80
C LEU A 312 11.19 0.72 0.43
N SER A 313 9.87 0.80 0.49
CA SER A 313 9.04 0.12 1.48
C SER A 313 8.57 -1.26 1.01
N ASP A 314 9.00 -1.69 -0.16
CA ASP A 314 8.68 -2.99 -0.77
C ASP A 314 9.92 -3.58 -1.45
N THR A 315 9.77 -4.81 -1.92
CA THR A 315 10.77 -5.55 -2.67
C THR A 315 10.38 -5.58 -4.14
N PHE A 316 11.26 -5.11 -5.03
CA PHE A 316 11.03 -5.14 -6.47
C PHE A 316 11.67 -6.40 -7.05
N ALA A 317 10.84 -7.45 -7.20
CA ALA A 317 11.27 -8.70 -7.80
C ALA A 317 11.39 -8.59 -9.33
N ALA A 318 12.27 -9.37 -9.92
CA ALA A 318 12.42 -9.47 -11.38
C ALA A 318 11.18 -10.10 -12.04
N SER A 319 10.46 -10.93 -11.31
CA SER A 319 9.13 -11.43 -11.71
C SER A 319 8.16 -11.39 -10.52
N SER A 320 7.01 -10.77 -10.70
CA SER A 320 5.93 -10.76 -9.70
C SER A 320 5.42 -12.16 -9.36
N LEU A 321 5.60 -13.11 -10.28
CA LEU A 321 5.19 -14.51 -10.12
C LEU A 321 6.10 -15.29 -9.16
N SER A 322 7.28 -14.78 -8.80
CA SER A 322 8.22 -15.45 -7.89
C SER A 322 7.80 -15.35 -6.42
N SER A 323 6.86 -14.46 -6.09
CA SER A 323 6.32 -14.36 -4.74
C SER A 323 5.44 -15.57 -4.41
N PRO A 324 5.69 -16.28 -3.30
CA PRO A 324 4.83 -17.42 -2.91
C PRO A 324 3.38 -17.00 -2.62
N ALA A 325 3.15 -15.74 -2.24
CA ALA A 325 1.81 -15.20 -1.99
C ALA A 325 0.93 -15.13 -3.25
N ILE A 326 1.53 -15.02 -4.44
CA ILE A 326 0.78 -14.85 -5.69
C ILE A 326 -0.03 -16.09 -6.07
N VAL A 327 0.36 -17.25 -5.57
CA VAL A 327 -0.22 -18.54 -5.97
C VAL A 327 -1.71 -18.63 -5.62
N ASN A 328 -2.10 -18.11 -4.46
CA ASN A 328 -3.50 -18.09 -4.00
C ASN A 328 -4.12 -16.68 -4.00
N ALA A 329 -3.44 -15.69 -4.58
CA ALA A 329 -3.90 -14.31 -4.59
C ALA A 329 -4.81 -13.99 -5.79
N CYS A 330 -5.60 -12.93 -5.66
CA CYS A 330 -6.42 -12.34 -6.73
C CYS A 330 -7.28 -13.38 -7.45
N GLY A 331 -7.17 -13.46 -8.77
CA GLY A 331 -7.93 -14.40 -9.60
C GLY A 331 -7.65 -15.89 -9.36
N ASN A 332 -6.60 -16.22 -8.63
CA ASN A 332 -6.23 -17.58 -8.24
C ASN A 332 -6.83 -18.00 -6.89
N ALA A 333 -7.44 -17.08 -6.14
CA ALA A 333 -8.04 -17.39 -4.85
C ALA A 333 -9.05 -18.54 -4.98
N PRO A 334 -8.95 -19.59 -4.14
CA PRO A 334 -9.88 -20.71 -4.21
C PRO A 334 -11.30 -20.28 -3.83
N THR A 335 -12.30 -20.99 -4.37
CA THR A 335 -13.70 -20.72 -4.12
C THR A 335 -14.40 -21.96 -3.58
N TRP A 336 -15.50 -21.80 -2.86
CA TRP A 336 -16.33 -22.92 -2.45
C TRP A 336 -17.01 -23.60 -3.65
N SER A 337 -16.80 -24.90 -3.83
CA SER A 337 -17.41 -25.65 -4.94
C SER A 337 -18.93 -25.75 -4.86
N ASN A 338 -19.50 -25.64 -3.66
CA ASN A 338 -20.93 -25.74 -3.39
C ASN A 338 -21.61 -24.40 -3.09
N VAL A 339 -20.99 -23.26 -3.48
CA VAL A 339 -21.50 -21.91 -3.26
C VAL A 339 -22.97 -21.72 -3.69
N SER A 340 -23.32 -22.22 -4.88
CA SER A 340 -24.69 -22.10 -5.40
C SER A 340 -25.74 -22.87 -4.57
N THR A 341 -25.33 -23.96 -3.93
CA THR A 341 -26.20 -24.71 -3.00
C THR A 341 -26.34 -23.95 -1.71
N MET A 342 -25.25 -23.45 -1.14
CA MET A 342 -25.28 -22.64 0.08
C MET A 342 -26.13 -21.37 -0.09
N TYR A 343 -26.07 -20.73 -1.24
CA TYR A 343 -26.91 -19.58 -1.55
C TYR A 343 -28.40 -19.93 -1.61
N LYS A 344 -28.74 -21.01 -2.30
CA LYS A 344 -30.14 -21.48 -2.39
C LYS A 344 -30.72 -21.89 -1.03
N ASP A 345 -29.89 -22.47 -0.19
CA ASP A 345 -30.28 -22.95 1.13
C ASP A 345 -30.23 -21.83 2.19
N GLY A 346 -29.83 -20.62 1.79
CA GLY A 346 -29.77 -19.44 2.66
C GLY A 346 -28.62 -19.47 3.67
N ILE A 347 -27.58 -20.25 3.41
CA ILE A 347 -26.36 -20.30 4.23
C ILE A 347 -25.54 -19.03 4.03
N ILE A 348 -25.45 -18.55 2.79
CA ILE A 348 -24.81 -17.29 2.41
C ILE A 348 -25.83 -16.39 1.70
N THR A 349 -25.64 -15.10 1.77
CA THR A 349 -26.57 -14.09 1.22
C THR A 349 -26.20 -13.63 -0.20
N ASP A 350 -24.98 -13.88 -0.65
CA ASP A 350 -24.49 -13.49 -1.96
C ASP A 350 -23.68 -14.65 -2.60
N GLU A 351 -24.05 -15.06 -3.80
CA GLU A 351 -23.27 -16.03 -4.59
C GLU A 351 -21.87 -15.55 -4.95
N LYS A 352 -21.61 -14.23 -4.86
CA LYS A 352 -20.29 -13.64 -5.11
C LYS A 352 -19.34 -13.78 -3.92
N THR A 353 -19.86 -14.02 -2.73
CA THR A 353 -19.07 -14.28 -1.51
C THR A 353 -18.61 -15.73 -1.50
N GLN A 354 -17.81 -16.10 -2.48
CA GLN A 354 -17.43 -17.49 -2.71
C GLN A 354 -15.96 -17.78 -2.43
N TYR A 355 -15.16 -16.75 -2.18
CA TYR A 355 -13.71 -16.90 -2.03
C TYR A 355 -13.32 -17.43 -0.67
N VAL A 356 -12.23 -18.20 -0.66
CA VAL A 356 -11.52 -18.63 0.55
C VAL A 356 -10.16 -17.97 0.51
N THR A 357 -9.84 -17.15 1.51
CA THR A 357 -8.50 -16.59 1.64
C THR A 357 -7.56 -17.66 2.16
N VAL A 358 -6.46 -17.88 1.46
CA VAL A 358 -5.41 -18.81 1.85
C VAL A 358 -4.06 -18.12 1.78
N GLU A 359 -3.40 -17.99 2.92
CA GLU A 359 -2.08 -17.37 3.07
C GLU A 359 -1.03 -18.49 3.24
N GLN A 360 -0.86 -19.28 2.18
CA GLN A 360 0.02 -20.45 2.18
C GLN A 360 1.50 -20.07 2.33
N GLU A 361 1.85 -18.87 1.96
CA GLU A 361 3.18 -18.27 2.11
C GLU A 361 3.61 -18.05 3.56
N ASN A 362 2.68 -18.13 4.52
CA ASN A 362 2.94 -17.91 5.93
C ASN A 362 3.49 -16.49 6.19
N ILE A 363 4.56 -16.34 6.97
CA ILE A 363 5.21 -15.04 7.23
C ILE A 363 6.12 -14.56 6.09
N TYR A 364 6.31 -15.39 5.05
CA TYR A 364 7.29 -15.16 3.99
C TYR A 364 6.69 -14.32 2.84
N VAL A 365 6.52 -13.03 3.11
CA VAL A 365 6.02 -12.02 2.17
C VAL A 365 7.11 -10.97 1.91
N GLY A 366 7.29 -10.55 0.66
CA GLY A 366 8.27 -9.55 0.27
C GLY A 366 9.69 -9.92 0.73
N TYR A 367 10.44 -8.96 1.26
CA TYR A 367 11.83 -9.18 1.70
C TYR A 367 11.98 -10.32 2.72
N LYS A 368 10.96 -10.60 3.55
CA LYS A 368 11.02 -11.72 4.49
C LYS A 368 11.15 -13.07 3.79
N TYR A 369 10.58 -13.21 2.58
CA TYR A 369 10.78 -14.38 1.74
C TYR A 369 12.18 -14.38 1.11
N TYR A 370 12.48 -13.37 0.30
CA TYR A 370 13.69 -13.36 -0.51
C TYR A 370 14.97 -13.37 0.34
N GLU A 371 15.04 -12.52 1.35
CA GLU A 371 16.21 -12.43 2.23
C GLU A 371 16.37 -13.67 3.12
N THR A 372 15.27 -14.27 3.59
CA THR A 372 15.37 -15.49 4.39
C THR A 372 15.84 -16.67 3.55
N ARG A 373 15.32 -16.80 2.33
CA ARG A 373 15.73 -17.86 1.43
C ARG A 373 17.19 -17.70 0.99
N TYR A 374 17.61 -16.47 0.71
CA TYR A 374 19.00 -16.14 0.46
C TYR A 374 19.92 -16.53 1.63
N ALA A 375 19.58 -16.12 2.85
CA ALA A 375 20.35 -16.49 4.03
C ALA A 375 20.47 -18.02 4.19
N ASP A 376 19.37 -18.74 3.97
CA ASP A 376 19.35 -20.20 4.03
C ASP A 376 20.18 -20.85 2.90
N CYS A 377 20.29 -20.23 1.71
CA CYS A 377 21.23 -20.65 0.68
C CYS A 377 22.68 -20.51 1.16
N ILE A 378 23.07 -19.36 1.73
CA ILE A 378 24.41 -19.12 2.28
C ILE A 378 24.73 -20.09 3.42
N MET A 379 23.76 -20.37 4.28
CA MET A 379 23.92 -21.28 5.43
C MET A 379 23.80 -22.77 5.06
N GLY A 380 23.27 -23.08 3.87
CA GLY A 380 23.01 -24.47 3.43
C GLY A 380 21.82 -25.11 4.15
N ASN A 381 20.77 -24.34 4.48
CA ASN A 381 19.61 -24.81 5.23
C ASN A 381 18.41 -25.08 4.31
N GLY A 382 17.52 -25.99 4.72
CA GLY A 382 16.15 -26.13 4.26
C GLY A 382 15.95 -26.33 2.75
N ASN A 383 16.95 -26.87 2.04
CA ASN A 383 16.92 -27.02 0.57
C ASN A 383 16.62 -25.68 -0.18
N ALA A 384 17.09 -24.56 0.36
CA ALA A 384 16.80 -23.22 -0.13
C ALA A 384 17.26 -22.98 -1.58
N SER A 385 18.36 -23.62 -2.00
CA SER A 385 18.90 -23.53 -3.36
C SER A 385 18.14 -24.38 -4.39
N SER A 386 17.05 -25.07 -4.01
CA SER A 386 16.26 -25.85 -4.97
C SER A 386 15.68 -24.97 -6.08
N GLU A 387 15.46 -25.56 -7.28
CA GLU A 387 14.84 -24.86 -8.41
C GLU A 387 13.38 -24.43 -8.18
N VAL A 388 12.70 -24.99 -7.16
CA VAL A 388 11.28 -24.70 -6.87
C VAL A 388 11.11 -23.24 -6.48
N GLY A 389 10.20 -22.53 -7.15
CA GLY A 389 9.93 -21.12 -6.91
C GLY A 389 10.98 -20.16 -7.51
N GLY A 390 11.89 -20.65 -8.38
CA GLY A 390 12.69 -19.83 -9.26
C GLY A 390 11.90 -19.50 -10.54
N PHE A 391 11.87 -18.24 -10.93
CA PHE A 391 11.16 -17.76 -12.12
C PHE A 391 12.09 -17.13 -13.15
N ARG A 392 13.18 -16.53 -12.70
CA ARG A 392 14.26 -16.00 -13.57
C ARG A 392 15.53 -16.84 -13.47
N SER A 393 15.71 -17.60 -12.38
CA SER A 393 16.88 -18.45 -12.17
C SER A 393 16.93 -19.59 -13.19
N GLU A 394 18.09 -19.81 -13.79
CA GLU A 394 18.37 -20.98 -14.65
C GLU A 394 18.94 -22.13 -13.80
N GLY A 395 18.10 -23.02 -13.28
CA GLY A 395 18.47 -24.14 -12.41
C GLY A 395 18.21 -23.84 -10.94
N ASP A 396 19.25 -23.94 -10.11
CA ASP A 396 19.15 -23.62 -8.68
C ASP A 396 18.68 -22.18 -8.46
N TRP A 397 17.82 -21.96 -7.47
CA TRP A 397 17.33 -20.65 -7.10
C TRP A 397 18.48 -19.70 -6.78
N ASN A 398 18.53 -18.56 -7.45
CA ASN A 398 19.54 -17.54 -7.29
C ASN A 398 18.91 -16.17 -7.00
N TYR A 399 19.29 -15.59 -5.88
CA TYR A 399 18.75 -14.30 -5.42
C TYR A 399 18.88 -13.19 -6.47
N ALA A 400 20.06 -13.03 -7.06
CA ALA A 400 20.33 -11.95 -8.03
C ALA A 400 19.50 -12.07 -9.31
N ASP A 401 19.11 -13.29 -9.71
CA ASP A 401 18.24 -13.48 -10.87
C ASP A 401 16.78 -13.18 -10.56
N GLU A 402 16.35 -13.30 -9.29
CA GLU A 402 14.97 -13.10 -8.85
C GLU A 402 14.68 -11.67 -8.38
N MET A 403 15.70 -10.83 -8.18
CA MET A 403 15.58 -9.51 -7.56
C MET A 403 16.05 -8.39 -8.50
N CYS A 404 15.32 -7.26 -8.49
CA CYS A 404 15.78 -6.00 -9.07
C CYS A 404 16.25 -5.05 -7.97
N PHE A 405 15.39 -4.76 -6.99
CA PHE A 405 15.70 -3.85 -5.88
C PHE A 405 15.13 -4.38 -4.59
N THR A 406 15.95 -4.45 -3.56
CA THR A 406 15.57 -5.00 -2.26
C THR A 406 14.88 -3.96 -1.37
N PHE A 407 14.13 -4.42 -0.37
CA PHE A 407 13.52 -3.57 0.66
C PHE A 407 14.55 -2.67 1.34
N GLY A 408 14.23 -1.40 1.50
CA GLY A 408 15.09 -0.40 2.12
C GLY A 408 16.14 0.20 1.17
N TRP A 409 16.23 -0.27 -0.07
CA TRP A 409 17.11 0.29 -1.08
C TRP A 409 16.69 1.71 -1.48
N GLY A 410 17.68 2.53 -1.83
CA GLY A 410 17.51 3.85 -2.40
C GLY A 410 18.84 4.59 -2.44
N MET A 411 19.12 5.22 -3.58
CA MET A 411 20.33 6.01 -3.80
C MET A 411 20.14 7.47 -3.37
N SER A 412 21.25 8.17 -3.28
CA SER A 412 21.35 9.60 -3.03
C SER A 412 22.39 10.19 -3.98
N TYR A 413 22.39 11.51 -4.16
CA TYR A 413 23.47 12.22 -4.88
C TYR A 413 24.74 12.37 -4.04
N THR A 414 24.74 11.79 -2.83
CA THR A 414 25.89 11.76 -1.92
C THR A 414 25.97 10.40 -1.24
N ASP A 415 27.10 10.09 -0.62
CA ASP A 415 27.32 8.82 0.05
C ASP A 415 27.29 9.01 1.57
N PHE A 416 26.82 7.98 2.30
CA PHE A 416 26.78 7.97 3.75
C PHE A 416 27.49 6.75 4.31
N GLU A 417 28.22 6.96 5.41
CA GLU A 417 28.74 5.90 6.25
C GLU A 417 27.87 5.79 7.51
N GLN A 418 27.44 4.58 7.85
CA GLN A 418 26.65 4.28 9.04
C GLN A 418 27.42 3.35 9.99
N GLN A 419 27.29 3.57 11.29
CA GLN A 419 27.88 2.71 12.32
C GLN A 419 26.98 2.67 13.55
N ILE A 420 26.70 1.47 14.09
CA ILE A 420 26.06 1.33 15.40
C ILE A 420 27.12 1.57 16.48
N THR A 421 26.93 2.61 17.27
CA THR A 421 27.91 3.02 18.32
C THR A 421 27.52 2.52 19.70
N ASP A 422 26.24 2.38 19.99
CA ASP A 422 25.75 1.88 21.28
C ASP A 422 24.31 1.34 21.14
N VAL A 423 23.90 0.45 22.04
CA VAL A 423 22.54 -0.04 22.18
C VAL A 423 22.17 -0.08 23.66
N LYS A 424 21.11 0.59 24.04
CA LYS A 424 20.61 0.65 25.41
C LYS A 424 19.22 0.07 25.51
N TYR A 425 18.97 -0.73 26.53
CA TYR A 425 17.63 -1.20 26.84
C TYR A 425 16.98 -0.32 27.90
N ASP A 426 15.79 0.19 27.60
CA ASP A 426 14.92 0.92 28.50
C ASP A 426 13.85 -0.03 29.06
N GLU A 427 14.01 -0.42 30.33
CA GLU A 427 13.09 -1.37 31.00
C GLU A 427 11.68 -0.77 31.20
N ASP A 428 11.58 0.55 31.37
CA ASP A 428 10.29 1.21 31.58
C ASP A 428 9.45 1.28 30.31
N ALA A 429 10.10 1.52 29.17
CA ALA A 429 9.46 1.57 27.86
C ALA A 429 9.39 0.18 27.18
N ASP A 430 10.17 -0.79 27.63
CA ASP A 430 10.41 -2.09 26.98
C ASP A 430 10.92 -1.92 25.54
N GLN A 431 11.89 -1.02 25.36
CA GLN A 431 12.47 -0.66 24.07
C GLN A 431 13.99 -0.71 24.11
N TYR A 432 14.58 -1.03 22.97
CA TYR A 432 15.99 -0.78 22.71
C TYR A 432 16.15 0.57 22.05
N LEU A 433 17.13 1.35 22.47
CA LEU A 433 17.56 2.58 21.81
C LEU A 433 18.87 2.29 21.08
N VAL A 434 18.82 2.25 19.76
CA VAL A 434 19.97 1.99 18.90
C VAL A 434 20.57 3.34 18.49
N GLU A 435 21.82 3.58 18.92
CA GLU A 435 22.58 4.79 18.54
C GLU A 435 23.36 4.53 17.25
N VAL A 436 23.03 5.23 16.19
CA VAL A 436 23.67 5.12 14.88
C VAL A 436 24.38 6.42 14.55
N GLN A 437 25.70 6.34 14.39
CA GLN A 437 26.46 7.46 13.82
C GLN A 437 26.33 7.44 12.32
N VAL A 438 25.92 8.56 11.74
CA VAL A 438 25.80 8.78 10.30
C VAL A 438 26.76 9.89 9.91
N ARG A 439 27.55 9.67 8.86
CA ARG A 439 28.45 10.67 8.26
C ARG A 439 28.19 10.78 6.77
N ASN A 440 28.04 12.00 6.29
CA ASN A 440 28.04 12.26 4.86
C ASN A 440 29.50 12.22 4.35
N THR A 441 29.82 11.22 3.52
CA THR A 441 31.18 11.02 2.96
C THR A 441 31.32 11.56 1.56
N GLY A 442 30.21 11.96 0.92
CA GLY A 442 30.20 12.53 -0.41
C GLY A 442 30.35 14.06 -0.41
N SER A 443 30.04 14.66 -1.56
CA SER A 443 30.30 16.09 -1.81
C SER A 443 29.05 16.98 -1.82
N VAL A 444 27.86 16.39 -1.72
CA VAL A 444 26.55 17.08 -1.79
C VAL A 444 25.87 16.98 -0.43
N PRO A 445 25.22 18.04 0.06
CA PRO A 445 24.38 17.91 1.26
C PRO A 445 23.23 16.93 1.04
N GLY A 446 22.93 16.11 2.05
CA GLY A 446 21.87 15.10 1.95
C GLY A 446 21.37 14.65 3.31
N LYS A 447 20.26 13.92 3.31
CA LYS A 447 19.70 13.24 4.48
C LYS A 447 19.89 11.73 4.31
N CYS A 448 20.19 11.06 5.42
CA CYS A 448 20.27 9.60 5.46
C CYS A 448 19.07 9.03 6.20
N ALA A 449 18.34 8.13 5.55
CA ALA A 449 17.35 7.30 6.23
C ALA A 449 18.07 6.13 6.90
N VAL A 450 18.01 6.07 8.22
CA VAL A 450 18.61 5.02 9.04
C VAL A 450 17.55 3.96 9.31
N LEU A 451 17.69 2.80 8.70
CA LEU A 451 16.81 1.66 8.90
C LEU A 451 17.53 0.64 9.79
N VAL A 452 16.90 0.31 10.91
CA VAL A 452 17.41 -0.73 11.82
C VAL A 452 16.69 -2.02 11.55
N TYR A 453 17.48 -3.05 11.31
CA TYR A 453 17.02 -4.42 11.12
C TYR A 453 17.44 -5.30 12.28
N ALA A 454 16.68 -6.37 12.49
CA ALA A 454 17.00 -7.36 13.51
C ALA A 454 17.03 -8.77 12.94
N GLN A 455 17.94 -9.59 13.47
CA GLN A 455 17.88 -11.04 13.35
C GLN A 455 17.71 -11.65 14.74
N THR A 456 16.77 -12.59 14.87
CA THR A 456 16.46 -13.30 16.12
C THR A 456 16.91 -14.76 16.05
N PRO A 457 17.10 -15.43 17.19
CA PRO A 457 17.53 -16.84 17.21
C PRO A 457 16.56 -17.74 16.44
N TYR A 458 17.11 -18.60 15.57
CA TYR A 458 16.37 -19.66 14.88
C TYR A 458 17.17 -20.97 15.05
N GLY A 459 16.73 -21.81 15.97
CA GLY A 459 17.47 -23.00 16.38
C GLY A 459 16.60 -24.27 16.40
N THR A 460 17.04 -25.26 17.20
CA THR A 460 16.39 -26.57 17.28
C THR A 460 14.95 -26.48 17.80
N TYR A 461 14.67 -25.53 18.71
CA TYR A 461 13.31 -25.37 19.24
C TYR A 461 12.35 -24.92 18.11
N GLU A 462 12.74 -23.88 17.41
CA GLU A 462 11.94 -23.30 16.31
C GLU A 462 11.70 -24.32 15.21
N GLN A 463 12.76 -25.00 14.75
CA GLN A 463 12.67 -26.03 13.73
C GLN A 463 11.79 -27.22 14.14
N THR A 464 11.87 -27.63 15.43
CA THR A 464 11.09 -28.78 15.91
C THR A 464 9.62 -28.46 16.11
N ASN A 465 9.32 -27.21 16.49
CA ASN A 465 7.98 -26.79 16.84
C ASN A 465 7.34 -25.91 15.74
N GLU A 466 7.99 -25.82 14.57
CA GLU A 466 7.48 -25.07 13.42
C GLU A 466 7.20 -23.59 13.77
N VAL A 467 8.13 -22.96 14.53
CA VAL A 467 8.07 -21.53 14.81
C VAL A 467 8.84 -20.81 13.70
N GLU A 468 8.11 -20.23 12.76
CA GLU A 468 8.70 -19.54 11.62
C GLU A 468 9.26 -18.18 12.02
N LYS A 469 10.46 -17.86 11.50
CA LYS A 469 11.17 -16.60 11.72
C LYS A 469 11.90 -16.19 10.45
N SER A 470 11.76 -14.94 10.04
CA SER A 470 12.57 -14.41 8.95
C SER A 470 14.05 -14.28 9.37
N ALA A 471 14.95 -14.39 8.39
CA ALA A 471 16.39 -14.19 8.65
C ALA A 471 16.73 -12.74 8.99
N ILE A 472 15.88 -11.81 8.59
CA ILE A 472 16.00 -10.39 8.90
C ILE A 472 14.61 -9.77 9.00
N GLN A 473 14.46 -8.79 9.88
CA GLN A 473 13.22 -8.06 10.08
C GLN A 473 13.52 -6.58 10.31
N PHE A 474 12.82 -5.70 9.59
CA PHE A 474 12.82 -4.26 9.83
C PHE A 474 12.13 -3.97 11.17
N VAL A 475 12.79 -3.22 12.05
CA VAL A 475 12.31 -3.00 13.43
C VAL A 475 12.34 -1.56 13.88
N GLY A 476 12.91 -0.64 13.12
CA GLY A 476 12.92 0.76 13.48
C GLY A 476 13.51 1.65 12.39
N TYR A 477 13.16 2.93 12.44
CA TYR A 477 13.53 3.90 11.42
C TYR A 477 13.61 5.30 12.02
N GLU A 478 14.61 6.05 11.59
CA GLU A 478 14.71 7.49 11.78
C GLU A 478 15.49 8.11 10.60
N LYS A 479 15.31 9.40 10.35
CA LYS A 479 16.03 10.12 9.30
C LYS A 479 16.95 11.18 9.93
N SER A 480 18.18 11.31 9.41
CA SER A 480 19.10 12.36 9.85
C SER A 480 18.61 13.76 9.50
N ALA A 481 19.14 14.77 10.15
CA ALA A 481 19.10 16.12 9.63
C ALA A 481 19.82 16.21 8.27
N LEU A 482 19.69 17.35 7.59
CA LEU A 482 20.47 17.62 6.38
C LEU A 482 21.96 17.76 6.76
N LEU A 483 22.78 16.83 6.33
CA LEU A 483 24.23 16.79 6.59
C LEU A 483 25.00 17.34 5.39
N GLY A 484 25.82 18.33 5.61
CA GLY A 484 26.81 18.79 4.64
C GLY A 484 27.97 17.78 4.48
N PRO A 485 28.86 17.97 3.47
CA PRO A 485 30.03 17.13 3.28
C PRO A 485 30.89 17.02 4.55
N ASP A 486 31.29 15.80 4.92
CA ASP A 486 32.03 15.46 6.14
C ASP A 486 31.29 15.71 7.47
N GLU A 487 30.04 16.18 7.47
CA GLU A 487 29.24 16.32 8.69
C GLU A 487 28.79 14.96 9.22
N THR A 488 28.66 14.89 10.53
CA THR A 488 28.30 13.67 11.26
C THR A 488 27.20 13.97 12.27
N GLU A 489 26.24 13.06 12.38
CA GLU A 489 25.17 13.08 13.38
C GLU A 489 25.04 11.72 14.07
N THR A 490 24.56 11.72 15.30
CA THR A 490 24.12 10.50 15.98
C THR A 490 22.61 10.46 15.97
N VAL A 491 22.07 9.48 15.25
CA VAL A 491 20.64 9.23 15.13
C VAL A 491 20.24 8.16 16.16
N LEU A 492 19.16 8.38 16.88
CA LEU A 492 18.62 7.46 17.88
C LEU A 492 17.38 6.77 17.30
N VAL A 493 17.44 5.47 17.13
CA VAL A 493 16.32 4.67 16.62
C VAL A 493 15.72 3.85 17.76
N PRO A 494 14.47 4.13 18.19
CA PRO A 494 13.78 3.29 19.17
C PRO A 494 13.29 2.01 18.50
N VAL A 495 13.55 0.86 19.13
CA VAL A 495 13.10 -0.45 18.69
C VAL A 495 12.27 -1.09 19.79
N ASP A 496 10.99 -1.28 19.51
CA ASP A 496 10.10 -1.98 20.45
C ASP A 496 10.52 -3.43 20.57
N ARG A 497 10.86 -3.88 21.80
CA ARG A 497 11.33 -5.25 22.05
C ARG A 497 10.32 -6.30 21.63
N TYR A 498 9.02 -5.97 21.65
CA TYR A 498 7.96 -6.83 21.14
C TYR A 498 8.15 -7.23 19.67
N LEU A 499 8.76 -6.38 18.84
CA LEU A 499 9.03 -6.69 17.42
C LEU A 499 10.04 -7.81 17.23
N LEU A 500 10.78 -8.19 18.29
CA LEU A 500 11.72 -9.32 18.26
C LEU A 500 11.04 -10.66 18.61
N ALA A 501 9.78 -10.63 19.05
CA ALA A 501 9.04 -11.83 19.41
C ALA A 501 8.49 -12.54 18.18
N SER A 502 8.31 -13.85 18.29
CA SER A 502 7.71 -14.71 17.28
C SER A 502 6.53 -15.48 17.86
N TYR A 503 5.50 -15.73 17.06
CA TYR A 503 4.34 -16.48 17.51
C TYR A 503 4.61 -17.99 17.42
N ASP A 504 4.51 -18.68 18.55
CA ASP A 504 4.58 -20.15 18.64
C ASP A 504 3.14 -20.70 18.70
N GLN A 505 2.66 -21.17 17.56
CA GLN A 505 1.30 -21.70 17.44
C GLN A 505 1.13 -23.10 18.04
N ASN A 506 2.20 -23.88 18.15
CA ASN A 506 2.11 -25.30 18.48
C ASN A 506 2.31 -25.58 19.98
N GLN A 507 3.23 -24.91 20.65
CA GLN A 507 3.59 -25.18 22.04
C GLN A 507 3.13 -24.06 22.98
N ALA A 508 3.73 -22.88 22.89
CA ALA A 508 3.42 -21.77 23.78
C ALA A 508 2.03 -21.16 23.52
N LYS A 509 1.54 -21.28 22.28
CA LYS A 509 0.30 -20.65 21.80
C LYS A 509 0.24 -19.15 22.14
N GLY A 510 1.35 -18.47 21.86
CA GLY A 510 1.55 -17.07 22.16
C GLY A 510 2.88 -16.57 21.62
N TYR A 511 3.20 -15.30 21.86
CA TYR A 511 4.45 -14.71 21.43
C TYR A 511 5.59 -15.07 22.38
N ILE A 512 6.65 -15.62 21.83
CA ILE A 512 7.88 -15.99 22.54
C ILE A 512 9.06 -15.13 22.13
N LEU A 513 9.97 -14.94 23.07
CA LEU A 513 11.27 -14.32 22.86
C LEU A 513 12.34 -15.33 23.26
N SER A 514 12.79 -16.13 22.28
CA SER A 514 13.70 -17.26 22.52
C SER A 514 15.07 -16.80 23.00
N ALA A 515 15.64 -17.47 24.02
CA ALA A 515 16.97 -17.14 24.48
C ALA A 515 18.02 -17.42 23.41
N GLY A 516 18.88 -16.46 23.14
CA GLY A 516 19.94 -16.63 22.15
C GLY A 516 20.69 -15.35 21.83
N ASP A 517 21.41 -15.41 20.73
CA ASP A 517 22.11 -14.29 20.17
C ASP A 517 21.16 -13.54 19.20
N TYR A 518 20.98 -12.25 19.45
CA TYR A 518 20.22 -11.30 18.64
C TYR A 518 21.21 -10.35 17.98
N TYR A 519 20.83 -9.85 16.82
CA TYR A 519 21.63 -8.90 16.09
C TYR A 519 20.76 -7.71 15.69
N PHE A 520 21.22 -6.49 15.94
CA PHE A 520 20.76 -5.32 15.22
C PHE A 520 21.76 -4.98 14.13
N ALA A 521 21.26 -4.59 12.99
CA ALA A 521 22.09 -4.15 11.89
C ALA A 521 21.49 -2.91 11.20
N VAL A 522 22.37 -2.09 10.65
CA VAL A 522 22.04 -1.01 9.72
C VAL A 522 22.76 -1.27 8.40
N GLY A 523 22.22 -0.67 7.33
CA GLY A 523 22.79 -0.82 6.00
C GLY A 523 22.02 0.02 4.98
N GLU A 524 22.41 -0.07 3.74
CA GLU A 524 21.72 0.62 2.64
C GLU A 524 20.38 -0.05 2.30
N SER A 525 20.23 -1.31 2.69
CA SER A 525 19.04 -2.12 2.44
C SER A 525 18.92 -3.27 3.45
N ALA A 526 17.84 -4.04 3.37
CA ALA A 526 17.67 -5.27 4.14
C ALA A 526 18.75 -6.32 3.76
N HIS A 527 19.11 -6.39 2.49
CA HIS A 527 20.09 -7.32 1.98
C HIS A 527 21.50 -7.01 2.51
N ASP A 528 21.93 -5.74 2.44
CA ASP A 528 23.21 -5.30 2.98
C ASP A 528 23.30 -5.54 4.51
N ALA A 529 22.25 -5.17 5.25
CA ALA A 529 22.17 -5.43 6.68
C ALA A 529 22.27 -6.94 7.01
N LEU A 530 21.62 -7.79 6.23
CA LEU A 530 21.69 -9.25 6.37
C LEU A 530 23.08 -9.77 6.08
N ASN A 531 23.74 -9.32 5.00
CA ASN A 531 25.10 -9.71 4.65
C ASN A 531 26.09 -9.35 5.76
N ASN A 532 25.96 -8.17 6.34
CA ASN A 532 26.76 -7.75 7.49
C ASN A 532 26.57 -8.66 8.72
N ILE A 533 25.33 -9.09 9.00
CA ILE A 533 25.05 -10.06 10.08
C ILE A 533 25.69 -11.41 9.76
N LEU A 534 25.50 -11.96 8.56
CA LEU A 534 26.06 -13.24 8.15
C LEU A 534 27.59 -13.24 8.24
N ALA A 535 28.24 -12.14 7.84
CA ALA A 535 29.69 -11.97 7.97
C ALA A 535 30.16 -12.00 9.42
N VAL A 536 29.44 -11.31 10.34
CA VAL A 536 29.74 -11.35 11.80
C VAL A 536 29.55 -12.75 12.37
N GLN A 537 28.62 -13.53 11.86
CA GLN A 537 28.42 -14.94 12.22
C GLN A 537 29.48 -15.87 11.63
N GLY A 538 30.32 -15.38 10.71
CA GLY A 538 31.44 -16.12 10.12
C GLY A 538 31.13 -16.85 8.82
N TYR A 539 29.98 -16.56 8.19
CA TYR A 539 29.65 -17.03 6.85
C TYR A 539 30.45 -16.27 5.79
N THR A 540 30.59 -16.86 4.63
CA THR A 540 31.31 -16.31 3.47
C THR A 540 30.58 -16.65 2.19
N GLY A 541 30.89 -15.94 1.10
CA GLY A 541 30.26 -16.16 -0.20
C GLY A 541 28.96 -15.35 -0.36
N MET A 542 28.79 -14.28 0.44
CA MET A 542 27.74 -13.32 0.22
C MET A 542 28.02 -12.49 -1.04
N PHE A 543 26.97 -12.07 -1.68
CA PHE A 543 27.00 -11.16 -2.82
C PHE A 543 25.96 -10.05 -2.61
N ASP A 544 26.15 -8.94 -3.30
CA ASP A 544 25.20 -7.84 -3.32
C ASP A 544 23.95 -8.17 -4.18
N GLN A 545 23.00 -7.24 -4.24
CA GLN A 545 21.77 -7.46 -5.01
C GLN A 545 22.01 -7.71 -6.50
N ASP A 546 23.15 -7.27 -7.07
CA ASP A 546 23.51 -7.44 -8.46
C ASP A 546 24.27 -8.76 -8.72
N GLY A 547 24.45 -9.60 -7.68
CA GLY A 547 25.15 -10.88 -7.76
C GLY A 547 26.69 -10.77 -7.81
N THR A 548 27.25 -9.60 -7.51
CA THR A 548 28.69 -9.39 -7.36
C THR A 548 29.12 -9.77 -5.94
N GLU A 549 30.33 -10.35 -5.78
CA GLU A 549 30.85 -10.66 -4.45
C GLU A 549 30.85 -9.39 -3.56
N ASP A 550 30.14 -9.47 -2.43
CA ASP A 550 29.99 -8.32 -1.55
C ASP A 550 31.33 -7.99 -0.86
N SER A 551 31.91 -6.87 -1.29
CA SER A 551 33.14 -6.30 -0.75
C SER A 551 32.90 -5.18 0.29
N SER A 552 31.64 -4.82 0.54
CA SER A 552 31.24 -3.70 1.41
C SER A 552 31.04 -4.13 2.88
N LEU A 553 31.17 -5.42 3.19
CA LEU A 553 30.88 -6.00 4.51
C LEU A 553 31.53 -5.22 5.66
N ASN A 554 30.70 -4.74 6.58
CA ASN A 554 31.12 -3.84 7.66
C ASN A 554 30.58 -4.29 9.02
N SER A 555 31.46 -4.87 9.85
CA SER A 555 31.06 -5.32 11.19
C SER A 555 30.66 -4.17 12.15
N SER A 556 31.01 -2.93 11.86
CA SER A 556 30.58 -1.77 12.67
C SER A 556 29.12 -1.42 12.46
N CYS A 557 28.50 -1.95 11.41
CA CYS A 557 27.06 -1.86 11.15
C CYS A 557 26.23 -2.87 11.95
N VAL A 558 26.86 -3.76 12.74
CA VAL A 558 26.19 -4.84 13.46
C VAL A 558 26.46 -4.75 14.97
N TYR A 559 25.40 -4.91 15.75
CA TYR A 559 25.48 -5.04 17.20
C TYR A 559 24.87 -6.37 17.66
N GLN A 560 25.72 -7.26 18.20
CA GLN A 560 25.29 -8.55 18.75
C GLN A 560 25.00 -8.42 20.25
N PHE A 561 23.88 -8.98 20.70
CA PHE A 561 23.50 -9.01 22.11
C PHE A 561 22.77 -10.33 22.45
N ARG A 562 22.49 -10.54 23.73
CA ARG A 562 21.71 -11.68 24.20
C ARG A 562 20.43 -11.22 24.84
N ASP A 563 19.34 -11.89 24.50
CA ASP A 563 18.02 -11.64 25.06
C ASP A 563 17.20 -12.93 25.11
N GLY A 564 15.96 -12.81 25.58
CA GLY A 564 14.99 -13.89 25.64
C GLY A 564 15.14 -14.85 26.82
N VAL A 565 14.19 -15.78 26.89
CA VAL A 565 14.17 -16.87 27.87
C VAL A 565 14.24 -18.21 27.15
N PRO A 566 14.75 -19.27 27.79
CA PRO A 566 14.76 -20.59 27.15
C PRO A 566 13.35 -21.01 26.77
N ALA A 567 13.15 -21.24 25.48
CA ALA A 567 11.85 -21.66 24.94
C ALA A 567 11.49 -23.05 25.54
N SER A 568 10.38 -23.14 26.23
CA SER A 568 9.98 -24.32 27.01
C SER A 568 8.61 -24.86 26.61
N GLY A 569 7.85 -24.13 25.81
CA GLY A 569 6.43 -24.41 25.55
C GLY A 569 5.54 -24.17 26.76
N ASP A 570 6.07 -23.58 27.84
CA ASP A 570 5.28 -23.09 28.96
C ASP A 570 4.86 -21.62 28.70
N PRO A 571 3.59 -21.39 28.40
CA PRO A 571 3.13 -20.04 28.00
C PRO A 571 3.29 -19.00 29.11
N ASP A 572 3.33 -19.44 30.39
CA ASP A 572 3.47 -18.52 31.52
C ASP A 572 4.92 -18.10 31.76
N SER A 573 5.89 -18.77 31.12
CA SER A 573 7.30 -18.42 31.19
C SER A 573 7.77 -17.45 30.10
N GLU A 574 6.90 -17.12 29.13
CA GLU A 574 7.28 -16.33 27.97
C GLU A 574 6.97 -14.83 28.14
N SER A 575 7.80 -13.98 27.56
CA SER A 575 7.80 -12.53 27.81
C SER A 575 6.51 -11.82 27.37
N TYR A 576 5.81 -12.35 26.36
CA TYR A 576 4.63 -11.71 25.75
C TYR A 576 3.43 -12.64 25.75
N ALA A 577 3.32 -13.52 26.73
CA ALA A 577 2.15 -14.38 26.92
C ALA A 577 0.87 -13.61 27.25
N TYR A 578 1.01 -12.37 27.72
CA TYR A 578 -0.11 -11.51 28.09
C TYR A 578 -0.06 -10.16 27.35
N SER A 579 -1.23 -9.70 26.91
CA SER A 579 -1.38 -8.40 26.28
C SER A 579 -1.04 -7.26 27.25
N LYS A 580 -0.16 -6.35 26.90
CA LYS A 580 0.12 -5.14 27.66
C LYS A 580 -1.11 -4.21 27.76
N ALA A 581 -1.97 -4.20 26.72
CA ALA A 581 -3.13 -3.32 26.66
C ALA A 581 -4.29 -3.80 27.53
N THR A 582 -4.56 -5.13 27.57
CA THR A 582 -5.72 -5.69 28.26
C THR A 582 -5.40 -6.50 29.50
N GLY A 583 -4.14 -6.97 29.64
CA GLY A 583 -3.72 -7.92 30.67
C GLY A 583 -4.26 -9.35 30.45
N GLU A 584 -4.93 -9.59 29.32
CA GLU A 584 -5.40 -10.92 28.98
C GLU A 584 -4.32 -11.73 28.29
N ARG A 585 -4.40 -13.04 28.40
CA ARG A 585 -3.49 -13.96 27.74
C ARG A 585 -3.68 -13.88 26.23
N VAL A 586 -2.56 -13.74 25.51
CA VAL A 586 -2.55 -13.82 24.05
C VAL A 586 -2.83 -15.26 23.63
N THR A 587 -3.85 -15.45 22.81
CA THR A 587 -4.24 -16.75 22.25
C THR A 587 -4.51 -16.59 20.75
N ASN A 588 -4.43 -17.68 20.01
CA ASN A 588 -4.87 -17.66 18.61
C ASN A 588 -6.40 -17.59 18.55
N ARG A 589 -6.95 -16.40 18.37
CA ARG A 589 -8.41 -16.19 18.19
C ARG A 589 -8.88 -16.56 16.80
N PHE A 590 -7.95 -16.80 15.87
CA PHE A 590 -8.21 -17.13 14.47
C PHE A 590 -7.94 -18.59 14.13
N GLU A 591 -7.79 -19.49 15.12
CA GLU A 591 -7.56 -20.90 14.89
C GLU A 591 -8.66 -21.52 13.98
N GLU A 592 -9.92 -21.11 14.17
CA GLU A 592 -11.04 -21.55 13.35
C GLU A 592 -11.10 -20.86 11.97
N GLN A 593 -10.25 -19.91 11.68
CA GLN A 593 -10.10 -19.29 10.36
C GLN A 593 -9.11 -20.05 9.47
N ASP A 594 -8.26 -20.89 10.08
CA ASP A 594 -7.35 -21.76 9.33
C ASP A 594 -8.16 -22.90 8.65
N ILE A 595 -8.00 -23.04 7.33
CA ILE A 595 -8.69 -24.08 6.57
C ILE A 595 -8.29 -25.49 7.05
N ASN A 596 -7.09 -25.67 7.58
CA ASN A 596 -6.62 -26.95 8.13
C ASN A 596 -7.42 -27.37 9.37
N TYR A 597 -7.92 -26.43 10.15
CA TYR A 597 -8.84 -26.71 11.27
C TYR A 597 -10.09 -27.46 10.80
N TRP A 598 -10.54 -27.16 9.57
CA TRP A 598 -11.74 -27.71 8.94
C TRP A 598 -11.43 -28.78 7.91
N SER A 599 -10.22 -29.32 7.87
CA SER A 599 -9.79 -30.25 6.80
C SER A 599 -10.67 -31.47 6.63
N GLU A 600 -11.24 -32.02 7.70
CA GLU A 600 -12.19 -33.15 7.65
C GLU A 600 -13.52 -32.76 7.00
N ASP A 601 -13.99 -31.52 7.23
CA ASP A 601 -15.24 -30.99 6.71
C ASP A 601 -15.12 -30.46 5.28
N THR A 602 -13.98 -29.84 4.94
CA THR A 602 -13.73 -29.21 3.64
C THR A 602 -13.05 -30.13 2.62
N GLY A 603 -12.41 -31.19 3.08
CA GLY A 603 -11.62 -32.09 2.25
C GLY A 603 -10.30 -31.50 1.77
N VAL A 604 -9.87 -30.37 2.32
CA VAL A 604 -8.64 -29.67 1.96
C VAL A 604 -7.69 -29.63 3.15
N THR A 605 -6.42 -29.93 2.90
CA THR A 605 -5.32 -29.71 3.82
C THR A 605 -4.20 -29.00 3.04
N ILE A 606 -3.66 -27.93 3.59
CA ILE A 606 -2.56 -27.17 2.99
C ILE A 606 -1.28 -27.35 3.80
N THR A 607 -0.15 -27.27 3.10
CA THR A 607 1.17 -27.17 3.70
C THR A 607 1.60 -25.70 3.62
N TYR A 608 1.84 -25.08 4.76
CA TYR A 608 2.35 -23.72 4.84
C TYR A 608 3.85 -23.68 4.51
N LEU A 609 4.28 -22.60 3.85
CA LEU A 609 5.67 -22.38 3.54
C LEU A 609 6.53 -22.34 4.82
N SER A 610 7.63 -23.09 4.82
CA SER A 610 8.55 -23.17 5.93
C SER A 610 10.00 -23.14 5.45
N ARG A 611 10.83 -22.35 6.14
CA ARG A 611 12.27 -22.31 5.90
C ARG A 611 13.00 -23.59 6.30
N SER A 612 12.34 -24.50 7.00
CA SER A 612 12.90 -25.81 7.31
C SER A 612 13.00 -26.72 6.10
N ASP A 613 12.15 -26.55 5.09
CA ASP A 613 12.19 -27.28 3.81
C ASP A 613 11.49 -26.48 2.70
N TRP A 614 12.20 -25.53 2.12
CA TRP A 614 11.69 -24.69 1.03
C TRP A 614 11.15 -25.49 -0.17
N ALA A 615 11.88 -26.55 -0.55
CA ALA A 615 11.52 -27.35 -1.73
C ALA A 615 10.19 -28.09 -1.58
N ALA A 616 9.92 -28.64 -0.39
CA ALA A 616 8.71 -29.42 -0.14
C ALA A 616 7.50 -28.55 0.23
N THR A 617 7.72 -27.33 0.68
CA THR A 617 6.65 -26.47 1.22
C THR A 617 6.30 -25.25 0.35
N PHE A 618 7.13 -24.93 -0.64
CA PHE A 618 6.83 -23.82 -1.55
C PHE A 618 5.54 -24.10 -2.34
N PRO A 619 4.56 -23.17 -2.34
CA PRO A 619 3.32 -23.33 -3.08
C PRO A 619 3.57 -23.23 -4.58
N THR A 620 3.27 -24.27 -5.33
CA THR A 620 3.43 -24.32 -6.79
C THR A 620 2.12 -24.28 -7.55
N GLU A 621 1.02 -24.56 -6.86
CA GLU A 621 -0.33 -24.55 -7.43
C GLU A 621 -1.31 -23.97 -6.41
N ALA A 622 -2.32 -23.27 -6.90
CA ALA A 622 -3.39 -22.78 -6.04
C ALA A 622 -4.09 -23.93 -5.30
N VAL A 623 -4.52 -23.65 -4.08
CA VAL A 623 -5.22 -24.64 -3.26
C VAL A 623 -6.45 -25.15 -4.00
N SER A 624 -6.66 -26.46 -3.96
CA SER A 624 -7.83 -27.08 -4.59
C SER A 624 -9.14 -26.55 -3.99
N VAL A 625 -10.16 -26.48 -4.84
CA VAL A 625 -11.47 -25.92 -4.48
C VAL A 625 -12.11 -26.70 -3.33
N PRO A 626 -12.33 -26.07 -2.14
CA PRO A 626 -12.90 -26.73 -0.99
C PRO A 626 -14.43 -26.95 -1.13
N VAL A 627 -14.95 -27.86 -0.36
CA VAL A 627 -16.38 -28.06 -0.15
C VAL A 627 -16.73 -27.57 1.25
N ALA A 628 -17.63 -26.61 1.37
CA ALA A 628 -18.17 -26.28 2.69
C ALA A 628 -19.08 -27.42 3.16
N GLY A 629 -18.57 -28.24 4.09
CA GLY A 629 -19.34 -29.31 4.73
C GLY A 629 -20.34 -28.78 5.75
N GLU A 630 -20.95 -29.67 6.54
CA GLU A 630 -22.04 -29.30 7.45
C GLU A 630 -21.58 -28.36 8.59
N GLU A 631 -20.41 -28.62 9.13
CA GLU A 631 -19.86 -27.80 10.22
C GLU A 631 -19.44 -26.41 9.71
N MET A 632 -18.73 -26.34 8.57
CA MET A 632 -18.36 -25.08 7.94
C MET A 632 -19.57 -24.26 7.52
N GLN A 633 -20.61 -24.88 6.95
CA GLN A 633 -21.87 -24.19 6.61
C GLN A 633 -22.52 -23.58 7.84
N THR A 634 -22.48 -24.29 8.97
CA THR A 634 -23.01 -23.75 10.24
C THR A 634 -22.23 -22.52 10.68
N LYS A 635 -20.90 -22.49 10.52
CA LYS A 635 -20.08 -21.31 10.84
C LYS A 635 -20.29 -20.17 9.83
N LEU A 636 -20.38 -20.45 8.55
CA LEU A 636 -20.64 -19.46 7.50
C LEU A 636 -22.01 -18.81 7.64
N GLN A 637 -23.01 -19.58 8.13
CA GLN A 637 -24.33 -19.05 8.42
C GLN A 637 -24.32 -18.06 9.58
N GLY A 638 -23.39 -18.22 10.53
CA GLY A 638 -23.22 -17.38 11.69
C GLY A 638 -24.45 -17.33 12.61
N GLU A 639 -24.39 -16.57 13.67
CA GLU A 639 -25.55 -16.13 14.43
C GLU A 639 -26.20 -14.95 13.70
N VAL A 640 -26.91 -15.25 12.61
CA VAL A 640 -27.62 -14.21 11.88
C VAL A 640 -28.90 -13.88 12.66
N TYR A 641 -29.02 -12.67 13.10
CA TYR A 641 -30.34 -12.10 13.48
C TYR A 641 -31.16 -11.97 12.19
N GLN A 642 -31.61 -13.10 11.64
CA GLN A 642 -32.30 -13.18 10.35
C GLN A 642 -33.66 -12.51 10.33
N LYS A 643 -34.20 -12.23 11.52
CA LYS A 643 -35.48 -11.53 11.65
C LYS A 643 -35.35 -10.37 12.61
N ALA A 644 -35.93 -9.24 12.19
CA ALA A 644 -35.96 -8.06 13.04
C ALA A 644 -36.59 -8.31 14.44
N GLU A 645 -37.49 -9.29 14.53
CA GLU A 645 -38.12 -9.72 15.79
C GLU A 645 -37.18 -10.50 16.72
N ASP A 646 -36.10 -11.09 16.20
CA ASP A 646 -35.12 -11.85 16.98
C ASP A 646 -33.90 -10.98 17.37
N ALA A 647 -33.79 -9.78 16.82
CA ALA A 647 -32.71 -8.87 17.17
C ALA A 647 -32.89 -8.30 18.59
N PRO A 648 -31.84 -8.18 19.39
CA PRO A 648 -31.91 -7.51 20.68
C PRO A 648 -32.44 -6.09 20.50
N SER A 649 -33.18 -5.60 21.47
CA SER A 649 -33.69 -4.23 21.47
C SER A 649 -32.49 -3.24 21.53
N ALA A 650 -32.70 -2.04 21.04
CA ALA A 650 -31.67 -0.98 21.15
C ALA A 650 -31.25 -0.75 22.61
N ALA A 651 -32.21 -0.87 23.56
CA ALA A 651 -31.90 -0.73 24.97
C ALA A 651 -30.99 -1.84 25.50
N GLU A 652 -31.17 -3.09 25.07
CA GLU A 652 -30.33 -4.22 25.46
C GLU A 652 -28.93 -4.08 24.86
N MET A 653 -28.84 -3.60 23.63
CA MET A 653 -27.57 -3.34 22.96
C MET A 653 -26.81 -2.16 23.55
N HIS A 654 -27.52 -1.07 23.87
CA HIS A 654 -26.94 0.07 24.58
C HIS A 654 -26.36 -0.33 25.94
N GLN A 655 -27.04 -1.21 26.67
CA GLN A 655 -26.53 -1.70 27.94
C GLN A 655 -25.25 -2.50 27.74
N GLY A 656 -25.22 -3.41 26.77
CA GLY A 656 -24.01 -4.18 26.43
C GLY A 656 -22.85 -3.30 25.97
N GLU A 657 -23.12 -2.29 25.18
CA GLU A 657 -22.11 -1.33 24.72
C GLU A 657 -21.58 -0.43 25.84
N ALA A 658 -22.47 0.04 26.72
CA ALA A 658 -22.09 0.83 27.89
C ALA A 658 -21.18 0.03 28.83
N ASP A 659 -21.51 -1.25 29.06
CA ASP A 659 -20.72 -2.14 29.89
C ASP A 659 -19.33 -2.46 29.29
N ASN A 660 -19.20 -2.45 27.96
CA ASN A 660 -17.95 -2.70 27.25
C ASN A 660 -17.21 -1.42 26.79
N GLY A 661 -17.77 -0.24 27.05
CA GLY A 661 -17.18 1.04 26.65
C GLY A 661 -17.31 1.37 25.16
N TYR A 662 -18.15 0.65 24.42
CA TYR A 662 -18.46 0.95 23.02
C TYR A 662 -19.69 1.85 22.91
N THR A 663 -19.68 2.71 21.91
CA THR A 663 -20.75 3.70 21.66
C THR A 663 -21.53 3.44 20.37
N PHE A 664 -21.48 2.23 19.85
CA PHE A 664 -22.29 1.81 18.70
C PHE A 664 -23.61 1.19 19.19
N ALA A 665 -24.67 1.95 19.13
CA ALA A 665 -26.00 1.42 19.33
C ALA A 665 -26.55 0.93 17.98
N MET A 666 -26.97 -0.33 17.91
CA MET A 666 -27.89 -0.73 16.85
C MET A 666 -29.26 -0.10 17.11
N MET A 667 -29.67 0.74 16.19
CA MET A 667 -30.67 1.79 16.39
C MET A 667 -32.12 1.35 16.12
N LYS A 668 -32.44 0.11 16.41
CA LYS A 668 -33.78 -0.42 16.07
C LYS A 668 -34.93 0.29 16.80
N ASP A 669 -34.71 0.63 18.08
CA ASP A 669 -35.74 1.18 18.94
C ASP A 669 -35.40 2.55 19.54
N VAL A 670 -34.41 3.23 18.97
CA VAL A 670 -34.07 4.58 19.41
C VAL A 670 -35.08 5.58 18.89
N ASP A 671 -35.48 6.51 19.72
CA ASP A 671 -36.28 7.66 19.31
C ASP A 671 -35.37 8.63 18.52
N TYR A 672 -35.46 8.54 17.22
CA TYR A 672 -34.65 9.35 16.31
C TYR A 672 -35.04 10.84 16.31
N GLU A 673 -36.11 11.23 16.95
CA GLU A 673 -36.47 12.64 17.14
C GLU A 673 -35.60 13.30 18.21
N ASP A 674 -35.07 12.52 19.17
CA ASP A 674 -34.10 12.99 20.15
C ASP A 674 -32.72 12.44 19.86
N THR A 675 -31.99 13.15 18.98
CA THR A 675 -30.60 12.81 18.62
C THR A 675 -29.58 13.19 19.70
N SER A 676 -30.00 13.77 20.82
CA SER A 676 -29.12 14.16 21.93
C SER A 676 -28.53 12.97 22.68
N GLU A 677 -29.15 11.80 22.56
CA GLU A 677 -28.73 10.55 23.17
C GLU A 677 -27.76 9.75 22.25
N LEU A 678 -27.58 10.17 20.98
CA LEU A 678 -26.69 9.48 20.04
C LEU A 678 -25.26 9.92 20.24
N PRO A 679 -24.32 9.00 20.48
CA PRO A 679 -22.91 9.33 20.70
C PRO A 679 -22.17 9.83 19.45
N CYS A 680 -22.77 9.63 18.27
CA CYS A 680 -22.24 10.19 17.00
C CYS A 680 -23.40 10.56 16.08
N THR A 681 -23.32 11.75 15.51
CA THR A 681 -24.26 12.24 14.50
C THR A 681 -23.92 11.67 13.12
N PHE A 682 -24.39 10.48 12.82
CA PHE A 682 -24.51 10.06 11.43
C PHE A 682 -25.80 10.70 10.86
N GLY A 683 -25.64 11.43 9.82
CA GLY A 683 -26.51 12.38 9.14
C GLY A 683 -28.04 12.20 9.14
N ASN A 684 -28.61 11.01 9.17
CA ASN A 684 -30.03 10.77 9.38
C ASN A 684 -30.30 9.31 9.77
N LYS A 685 -31.48 9.05 10.30
CA LYS A 685 -31.88 7.72 10.76
C LYS A 685 -31.89 6.65 9.64
N ASP A 686 -32.14 7.07 8.40
CA ASP A 686 -32.21 6.14 7.27
C ASP A 686 -30.81 5.70 6.82
N ALA A 687 -29.79 6.57 6.96
CA ALA A 687 -28.40 6.21 6.73
C ALA A 687 -27.87 5.24 7.79
N ILE A 688 -28.29 5.38 9.03
CA ILE A 688 -27.90 4.49 10.13
C ILE A 688 -28.51 3.11 9.94
N SER A 689 -29.80 3.04 9.57
CA SER A 689 -30.49 1.75 9.34
C SER A 689 -29.94 0.97 8.14
N SER A 690 -29.35 1.64 7.15
CA SER A 690 -28.73 0.99 6.00
C SER A 690 -27.28 0.56 6.21
N THR A 691 -26.61 1.08 7.25
CA THR A 691 -25.20 0.79 7.54
C THR A 691 -25.02 -0.36 8.52
N VAL A 692 -26.07 -0.77 9.20
CA VAL A 692 -26.06 -1.77 10.29
C VAL A 692 -26.66 -3.12 9.85
N ILE A 693 -26.95 -3.29 8.56
CA ILE A 693 -27.44 -4.58 8.03
C ILE A 693 -26.34 -5.31 7.33
#